data_0f9632bd3337b1bf300e5c45d4244260
#
_entry.id   0f9632bd3337b1bf300e5c45d4244260
#
_cell.length_a   1.000
_cell.length_b   1.000
_cell.length_c   1.000
_cell.angle_alpha   90.00
_cell.angle_beta   90.00
_cell.angle_gamma   90.00
#
_symmetry.space_group_name_H-M   'P 1'
#
loop_
_entity.id
_entity.type
_entity.pdbx_description
1 polymer ?
#
loop_
_entity_poly.entity_id
_entity_poly.type
_entity_poly.pdbx_seq_one_letter_code
_entity_poly.pdbx_strand_id
1 'polypeptide(L)'
;MKSSLHIIFIFFSILKINSQIIGNVSDDLDNKLEYATVVLFEQNSNNQIGGVITNIDGDFKFNNIKDGNYYITASFLGYKTKKISEIKIMDNILIDLGNIILEIGNNLDEVVITAQRSTIINKIDRQIYKSEMFKSARGSSVKDLIRQLPSVNINSLGEVSVRGSKGFSILLNGNPIQGAMSTILDQLPSNAVESIEFITAPSAKFDPDGKAGLINILTKKGAIQGAYGQINLKSGFPSIEKYGNDKNHNRFGSDFTYNITNEKWNISLGGSVLRNDLGGRREGEVSTIIDDVYNNFPSSGERSFDEINFNGRFTIEYSPKSYENLSLGFFAGKRSKKRLADIVYYDNYRISPVGSNNKTQYISYFNHNLRERKGDFILGNLNYSYTLNNKSILNFSLLYEYTLLGGPTINQNLGYPDNSILYQDEYNTNDNPLFGLRTQLDYSFDVNKNTKLDLGYQYRDLDHTGDFVYQRRYNFNDPFYLVPEFSSEVNLKRKIHSFFSQFSTQKDNLSYSAGLRIESMKRDLLLKDKANTIDESLQYNFTKLYPSASIQYVLNDETKIKLAYSKRIERTTTFKMNPFPEREHTETLEQGDPNLKPEFIDQIEIGFEKKLNNNNRLFSTLYFRNTKNVVNRVNTVYNDSVLNRIYSNVGNSKTIGVEIGADINKSKKWKSFVGGNIYNYDLKGSFDNRPISSNSIIYSLNLNSTYRFWDDASLQFTFNYLSDRITAQGEDSRYYNPNLTLEKTFLDNRLKITLQWLNIDLGLLKSNEQRITTFRKDEFYTTTNYIYEVDIIMLNLSYIFKNGKNKSKFIESEFGKREF
;
A
#
# COMPACT_ATOMS: atom_id res chain seq x y z
N MET A 1 13.47 -43.47 62.25
CA MET A 1 14.74 -43.53 61.51
C MET A 1 14.50 -43.37 59.99
N LYS A 2 14.84 -42.27 59.49
CA LYS A 2 15.31 -42.02 58.11
C LYS A 2 15.50 -40.49 57.92
N SER A 3 16.76 -40.15 57.95
CA SER A 3 17.28 -38.81 57.84
C SER A 3 17.04 -38.24 56.40
N SER A 4 16.41 -37.05 56.27
CA SER A 4 16.32 -36.29 55.04
C SER A 4 17.51 -35.32 54.97
N LEU A 5 18.34 -35.52 53.98
CA LEU A 5 19.50 -34.69 53.66
C LEU A 5 18.99 -33.50 52.82
N HIS A 6 19.05 -32.28 53.37
CA HIS A 6 18.77 -31.05 52.61
C HIS A 6 20.07 -30.55 51.98
N ILE A 7 20.18 -30.64 50.66
CA ILE A 7 21.26 -30.03 49.88
C ILE A 7 20.83 -28.58 49.61
N ILE A 8 21.53 -27.64 50.30
CA ILE A 8 21.42 -26.20 50.01
C ILE A 8 22.33 -25.90 48.83
N PHE A 9 21.71 -25.61 47.69
CA PHE A 9 22.40 -25.06 46.51
C PHE A 9 22.58 -23.53 46.70
N ILE A 10 23.78 -23.13 47.07
CA ILE A 10 24.18 -21.71 47.07
C ILE A 10 24.43 -21.30 45.62
N PHE A 11 23.49 -20.52 45.03
CA PHE A 11 23.67 -19.90 43.75
C PHE A 11 24.60 -18.69 43.94
N PHE A 12 25.87 -18.83 43.60
CA PHE A 12 26.78 -17.71 43.42
C PHE A 12 26.38 -16.99 42.12
N SER A 13 25.57 -15.92 42.21
CA SER A 13 25.38 -14.98 41.12
C SER A 13 26.67 -14.19 40.88
N ILE A 14 27.43 -14.60 39.88
CA ILE A 14 28.56 -13.81 39.37
C ILE A 14 27.94 -12.56 38.74
N LEU A 15 27.96 -11.45 39.45
CA LEU A 15 27.72 -10.12 38.88
C LEU A 15 28.86 -9.87 37.86
N LYS A 16 28.56 -10.01 36.55
CA LYS A 16 29.40 -9.51 35.48
C LYS A 16 29.40 -8.00 35.58
N ILE A 17 30.43 -7.39 36.15
CA ILE A 17 30.68 -5.97 36.07
C ILE A 17 31.17 -5.73 34.65
N ASN A 18 30.34 -5.05 33.84
CA ASN A 18 30.69 -4.71 32.45
C ASN A 18 31.28 -3.31 32.42
N SER A 19 32.29 -3.09 31.59
CA SER A 19 32.89 -1.76 31.37
C SER A 19 31.84 -0.75 30.88
N GLN A 20 31.83 0.42 31.48
CA GLN A 20 30.92 1.51 31.16
C GLN A 20 31.66 2.81 30.98
N ILE A 21 31.20 3.66 30.06
CA ILE A 21 31.62 5.04 29.92
C ILE A 21 30.39 5.89 30.21
N ILE A 22 30.50 6.83 31.14
CA ILE A 22 29.47 7.81 31.46
C ILE A 22 30.04 9.23 31.36
N GLY A 23 29.15 10.21 31.24
CA GLY A 23 29.48 11.62 31.28
C GLY A 23 28.27 12.49 31.05
N ASN A 24 28.45 13.78 31.12
CA ASN A 24 27.40 14.78 30.93
C ASN A 24 27.83 15.74 29.81
N VAL A 25 26.87 16.32 29.07
CA VAL A 25 27.13 17.32 28.00
C VAL A 25 26.38 18.60 28.34
N SER A 26 27.09 19.74 28.39
CA SER A 26 26.53 21.07 28.61
C SER A 26 27.09 22.09 27.61
N ASP A 27 26.50 23.28 27.59
CA ASP A 27 27.11 24.44 26.91
C ASP A 27 28.07 25.22 27.86
N ASP A 28 28.63 26.30 27.36
CA ASP A 28 29.54 27.20 28.08
C ASP A 28 28.86 28.03 29.22
N LEU A 29 27.52 28.02 29.25
CA LEU A 29 26.68 28.63 30.31
C LEU A 29 26.13 27.58 31.30
N ASP A 30 26.66 26.32 31.24
CA ASP A 30 26.24 25.16 32.04
C ASP A 30 24.78 24.71 31.79
N ASN A 31 24.13 25.14 30.68
CA ASN A 31 22.86 24.56 30.28
C ASN A 31 23.06 23.14 29.82
N LYS A 32 22.30 22.20 30.37
CA LYS A 32 22.37 20.78 30.01
C LYS A 32 21.81 20.57 28.60
N LEU A 33 22.58 19.93 27.74
CA LEU A 33 22.23 19.74 26.34
C LEU A 33 21.51 18.39 26.16
N GLU A 34 20.19 18.40 26.26
CA GLU A 34 19.35 17.24 25.94
C GLU A 34 19.44 16.90 24.46
N TYR A 35 19.52 15.61 24.14
CA TYR A 35 19.66 15.10 22.77
C TYR A 35 20.98 15.42 22.08
N ALA A 36 22.04 15.81 22.81
CA ALA A 36 23.36 15.87 22.23
C ALA A 36 23.80 14.47 21.80
N THR A 37 24.42 14.35 20.63
CA THR A 37 24.88 13.08 20.09
C THR A 37 26.30 12.80 20.55
N VAL A 38 26.49 11.68 21.25
CA VAL A 38 27.82 11.21 21.68
C VAL A 38 28.11 9.91 20.96
N VAL A 39 29.28 9.86 20.27
CA VAL A 39 29.69 8.70 19.45
C VAL A 39 31.04 8.19 19.92
N LEU A 40 31.14 6.90 20.16
CA LEU A 40 32.35 6.19 20.57
C LEU A 40 33.04 5.55 19.38
N PHE A 41 34.33 5.79 19.23
CA PHE A 41 35.18 5.24 18.18
C PHE A 41 36.37 4.48 18.74
N GLU A 42 36.79 3.44 18.05
CA GLU A 42 38.06 2.77 18.31
C GLU A 42 39.23 3.62 17.77
N GLN A 43 40.25 3.89 18.61
CA GLN A 43 41.25 4.88 18.29
C GLN A 43 42.16 4.48 17.11
N ASN A 44 42.43 3.20 16.90
CA ASN A 44 43.34 2.73 15.87
C ASN A 44 42.72 2.51 14.51
N SER A 45 41.44 2.21 14.48
CA SER A 45 40.69 1.88 13.25
C SER A 45 39.73 2.98 12.80
N ASN A 46 39.49 3.99 13.63
CA ASN A 46 38.41 4.98 13.47
C ASN A 46 37.04 4.34 13.22
N ASN A 47 36.87 3.07 13.61
CA ASN A 47 35.54 2.41 13.50
C ASN A 47 34.62 2.92 14.61
N GLN A 48 33.41 3.25 14.24
CA GLN A 48 32.34 3.59 15.19
C GLN A 48 31.90 2.32 15.94
N ILE A 49 32.04 2.36 17.25
CA ILE A 49 31.63 1.27 18.15
C ILE A 49 30.20 1.43 18.58
N GLY A 50 29.74 2.66 18.86
CA GLY A 50 28.38 2.94 19.28
C GLY A 50 28.09 4.44 19.27
N GLY A 51 26.81 4.79 19.38
CA GLY A 51 26.35 6.17 19.51
C GLY A 51 25.14 6.22 20.45
N VAL A 52 25.13 7.20 21.35
CA VAL A 52 24.06 7.47 22.30
C VAL A 52 23.66 8.95 22.20
N ILE A 53 22.49 9.27 22.70
CA ILE A 53 22.03 10.66 22.87
C ILE A 53 21.87 10.96 24.35
N THR A 54 22.16 12.19 24.74
CA THR A 54 22.02 12.64 26.12
C THR A 54 20.54 12.74 26.53
N ASN A 55 20.27 12.48 27.81
CA ASN A 55 18.96 12.68 28.44
C ASN A 55 18.69 14.18 28.75
N ILE A 56 17.60 14.47 29.46
CA ILE A 56 17.18 15.82 29.85
C ILE A 56 18.22 16.51 30.75
N ASP A 57 18.98 15.74 31.52
CA ASP A 57 20.03 16.23 32.40
C ASP A 57 21.39 16.33 31.68
N GLY A 58 21.42 16.07 30.38
CA GLY A 58 22.64 16.05 29.58
C GLY A 58 23.49 14.78 29.71
N ASP A 59 23.03 13.77 30.46
CA ASP A 59 23.81 12.57 30.75
C ASP A 59 23.79 11.58 29.59
N PHE A 60 24.91 10.88 29.38
CA PHE A 60 25.02 9.78 28.44
C PHE A 60 25.72 8.59 29.07
N LYS A 61 25.47 7.37 28.53
CA LYS A 61 26.07 6.15 29.02
C LYS A 61 26.26 5.12 27.89
N PHE A 62 27.47 4.59 27.81
CA PHE A 62 27.81 3.41 27.03
C PHE A 62 28.00 2.20 27.95
N ASN A 63 27.41 1.06 27.59
CA ASN A 63 27.52 -0.18 28.33
C ASN A 63 28.24 -1.26 27.49
N ASN A 64 28.87 -2.21 28.14
CA ASN A 64 29.47 -3.42 27.54
C ASN A 64 30.55 -3.08 26.51
N ILE A 65 31.45 -2.15 26.83
CA ILE A 65 32.57 -1.79 25.96
C ILE A 65 33.70 -2.78 26.24
N LYS A 66 34.31 -3.30 25.17
CA LYS A 66 35.47 -4.20 25.26
C LYS A 66 36.72 -3.43 25.67
N ASP A 67 37.71 -4.16 26.25
CA ASP A 67 38.99 -3.56 26.52
C ASP A 67 39.65 -3.03 25.23
N GLY A 68 40.20 -1.83 25.30
CA GLY A 68 40.80 -1.14 24.13
C GLY A 68 41.01 0.35 24.34
N ASN A 69 41.53 1.00 23.30
CA ASN A 69 41.74 2.44 23.28
C ASN A 69 40.66 3.09 22.40
N TYR A 70 40.02 4.11 22.93
CA TYR A 70 38.84 4.73 22.31
C TYR A 70 38.98 6.27 22.31
N TYR A 71 38.14 6.90 21.52
CA TYR A 71 37.83 8.32 21.64
C TYR A 71 36.32 8.55 21.45
N ILE A 72 35.82 9.64 22.02
CA ILE A 72 34.44 10.06 21.93
C ILE A 72 34.36 11.38 21.16
N THR A 73 33.32 11.54 20.36
CA THR A 73 32.92 12.85 19.83
C THR A 73 31.55 13.22 20.39
N ALA A 74 31.44 14.38 21.00
CA ALA A 74 30.17 14.96 21.42
C ALA A 74 29.78 16.10 20.49
N SER A 75 28.54 16.09 19.99
CA SER A 75 28.04 17.10 19.07
C SER A 75 26.59 17.47 19.38
N PHE A 76 26.28 18.75 19.25
CA PHE A 76 24.93 19.27 19.37
C PHE A 76 24.71 20.40 18.35
N LEU A 77 23.45 20.60 17.97
CA LEU A 77 23.10 21.58 16.92
C LEU A 77 23.44 23.00 17.34
N GLY A 78 24.25 23.69 16.55
CA GLY A 78 24.72 25.06 16.83
C GLY A 78 26.02 25.14 17.63
N TYR A 79 26.62 23.99 18.00
CA TYR A 79 27.85 23.92 18.77
C TYR A 79 28.96 23.24 17.97
N LYS A 80 30.21 23.56 18.28
CA LYS A 80 31.39 22.86 17.72
C LYS A 80 31.44 21.43 18.26
N THR A 81 31.67 20.46 17.39
CA THR A 81 31.92 19.06 17.81
C THR A 81 33.18 18.97 18.65
N LYS A 82 33.07 18.43 19.87
CA LYS A 82 34.21 18.21 20.76
C LYS A 82 34.65 16.75 20.70
N LYS A 83 35.97 16.53 20.53
CA LYS A 83 36.57 15.21 20.55
C LYS A 83 37.35 15.04 21.86
N ILE A 84 37.12 13.91 22.55
CA ILE A 84 37.85 13.47 23.73
C ILE A 84 38.61 12.20 23.34
N SER A 85 39.93 12.31 23.30
CA SER A 85 40.83 11.23 22.89
C SER A 85 41.41 10.48 24.10
N GLU A 86 42.05 9.33 23.85
CA GLU A 86 42.82 8.57 24.85
C GLU A 86 41.99 7.96 25.98
N ILE A 87 40.79 7.48 25.68
CA ILE A 87 39.98 6.75 26.60
C ILE A 87 40.45 5.27 26.59
N LYS A 88 41.08 4.84 27.67
CA LYS A 88 41.62 3.49 27.79
C LYS A 88 40.75 2.65 28.72
N ILE A 89 40.14 1.61 28.18
CA ILE A 89 39.30 0.65 28.93
C ILE A 89 40.12 -0.60 29.19
N MET A 90 40.21 -1.00 30.45
CA MET A 90 40.87 -2.21 30.94
C MET A 90 40.09 -2.76 32.15
N ASP A 91 39.98 -4.07 32.29
CA ASP A 91 39.50 -4.75 33.49
C ASP A 91 38.10 -4.38 33.99
N ASN A 92 37.15 -4.19 33.07
CA ASN A 92 35.74 -3.90 33.42
C ASN A 92 35.53 -2.65 34.30
N ILE A 93 36.22 -1.56 34.07
CA ILE A 93 36.15 -0.32 34.85
C ILE A 93 35.06 0.59 34.35
N LEU A 94 34.41 1.34 35.27
CA LEU A 94 33.58 2.50 34.96
C LEU A 94 34.51 3.71 34.70
N ILE A 95 34.38 4.33 33.54
CA ILE A 95 35.06 5.59 33.20
C ILE A 95 34.05 6.71 33.19
N ASP A 96 34.19 7.68 34.07
CA ASP A 96 33.44 8.93 34.07
C ASP A 96 34.25 10.01 33.38
N LEU A 97 33.72 10.55 32.26
CA LEU A 97 34.34 11.61 31.47
C LEU A 97 34.00 13.01 32.01
N GLY A 98 33.14 13.08 33.05
CA GLY A 98 32.68 14.35 33.60
C GLY A 98 31.84 15.15 32.64
N ASN A 99 31.89 16.46 32.81
CA ASN A 99 31.08 17.39 31.98
C ASN A 99 31.86 17.78 30.69
N ILE A 100 31.27 17.46 29.56
CA ILE A 100 31.77 17.79 28.21
C ILE A 100 31.12 19.11 27.78
N ILE A 101 31.84 20.22 27.88
CA ILE A 101 31.33 21.53 27.50
C ILE A 101 31.47 21.73 26.00
N LEU A 102 30.39 22.02 25.29
CA LEU A 102 30.37 22.34 23.88
C LEU A 102 30.36 23.87 23.67
N GLU A 103 31.23 24.38 22.85
CA GLU A 103 31.28 25.81 22.49
C GLU A 103 30.31 26.12 21.34
N ILE A 104 29.66 27.30 21.36
CA ILE A 104 28.83 27.75 20.23
C ILE A 104 29.70 27.93 19.00
N GLY A 105 29.34 27.31 17.87
CA GLY A 105 30.10 27.32 16.64
C GLY A 105 29.42 28.05 15.50
N ASN A 106 30.08 28.97 14.85
CA ASN A 106 29.60 29.64 13.64
C ASN A 106 29.83 28.83 12.34
N ASN A 107 30.58 27.76 12.39
CA ASN A 107 30.83 26.85 11.27
C ASN A 107 30.27 25.46 11.58
N LEU A 108 29.26 25.06 10.86
CA LEU A 108 28.79 23.69 10.85
C LEU A 108 29.67 22.90 9.88
N ASP A 109 30.75 22.31 10.39
CA ASP A 109 31.37 21.19 9.71
C ASP A 109 30.33 20.09 9.61
N GLU A 110 30.07 19.63 8.40
CA GLU A 110 29.12 18.56 8.12
C GLU A 110 29.66 17.27 8.76
N VAL A 111 29.24 16.97 9.98
CA VAL A 111 29.41 15.63 10.52
C VAL A 111 28.45 14.76 9.72
N VAL A 112 28.96 14.17 8.65
CA VAL A 112 28.29 13.11 7.93
C VAL A 112 28.23 11.92 8.88
N ILE A 113 27.18 11.86 9.71
CA ILE A 113 26.85 10.66 10.45
C ILE A 113 26.40 9.63 9.41
N THR A 114 27.33 8.87 8.87
CA THR A 114 27.08 7.67 8.08
C THR A 114 26.64 6.51 8.97
N ALA A 115 25.80 6.78 9.98
CA ALA A 115 25.04 5.73 10.60
C ALA A 115 24.10 5.20 9.49
N GLN A 116 24.36 4.00 9.01
CA GLN A 116 23.51 3.33 8.03
C GLN A 116 22.14 3.13 8.68
N ARG A 117 21.23 4.09 8.47
CA ARG A 117 19.85 3.95 8.94
C ARG A 117 19.22 2.77 8.24
N SER A 118 18.64 1.89 9.02
CA SER A 118 17.84 0.79 8.49
C SER A 118 16.79 1.34 7.53
N THR A 119 16.69 0.71 6.38
CA THR A 119 15.74 1.07 5.32
C THR A 119 14.32 0.66 5.67
N ILE A 120 14.19 -0.34 6.55
CA ILE A 120 12.91 -0.82 7.10
C ILE A 120 12.93 -0.59 8.61
N ILE A 121 11.87 0.01 9.14
CA ILE A 121 11.70 0.26 10.57
C ILE A 121 10.45 -0.48 11.01
N ASN A 122 10.61 -1.45 11.92
CA ASN A 122 9.50 -2.18 12.50
C ASN A 122 9.12 -1.53 13.84
N LYS A 123 7.88 -1.07 13.95
CA LYS A 123 7.25 -0.61 15.21
C LYS A 123 6.27 -1.67 15.71
N ILE A 124 5.74 -1.48 16.92
CA ILE A 124 4.80 -2.43 17.53
C ILE A 124 3.55 -2.67 16.66
N ASP A 125 3.08 -1.66 15.94
CA ASP A 125 1.84 -1.69 15.15
C ASP A 125 2.07 -1.67 13.64
N ARG A 126 3.28 -1.30 13.16
CA ARG A 126 3.55 -1.06 11.73
C ARG A 126 4.97 -1.37 11.29
N GLN A 127 5.10 -1.58 9.99
CA GLN A 127 6.38 -1.62 9.28
C GLN A 127 6.49 -0.38 8.40
N ILE A 128 7.63 0.32 8.44
CA ILE A 128 7.87 1.55 7.69
C ILE A 128 8.93 1.27 6.63
N TYR A 129 8.59 1.54 5.39
CA TYR A 129 9.46 1.37 4.21
C TYR A 129 9.77 2.73 3.61
N LYS A 130 11.05 3.10 3.53
CA LYS A 130 11.46 4.35 2.91
C LYS A 130 11.43 4.24 1.39
N SER A 131 10.84 5.22 0.71
CA SER A 131 10.73 5.22 -0.75
C SER A 131 12.08 5.18 -1.47
N GLU A 132 13.14 5.67 -0.84
CA GLU A 132 14.51 5.64 -1.37
C GLU A 132 15.06 4.23 -1.64
N MET A 133 14.50 3.20 -0.99
CA MET A 133 14.84 1.80 -1.25
C MET A 133 14.46 1.34 -2.65
N PHE A 134 13.44 1.93 -3.23
CA PHE A 134 12.75 1.40 -4.41
C PHE A 134 13.08 2.24 -5.64
N LYS A 135 14.29 2.08 -6.16
CA LYS A 135 14.78 2.88 -7.31
C LYS A 135 14.03 2.58 -8.60
N SER A 136 13.57 1.35 -8.78
CA SER A 136 12.78 0.93 -9.94
C SER A 136 11.38 1.56 -9.99
N ALA A 137 10.88 2.12 -8.88
CA ALA A 137 9.62 2.85 -8.85
C ALA A 137 9.78 4.36 -9.12
N ARG A 138 10.98 4.87 -9.33
CA ARG A 138 11.20 6.30 -9.57
C ARG A 138 10.55 6.78 -10.86
N GLY A 139 9.90 7.94 -10.78
CA GLY A 139 9.19 8.51 -11.91
C GLY A 139 7.90 7.77 -12.31
N SER A 140 7.48 6.79 -11.51
CA SER A 140 6.21 6.07 -11.67
C SER A 140 5.19 6.48 -10.60
N SER A 141 4.09 5.75 -10.49
CA SER A 141 3.07 5.98 -9.46
C SER A 141 3.41 5.31 -8.12
N VAL A 142 2.69 5.68 -7.08
CA VAL A 142 2.77 5.01 -5.78
C VAL A 142 2.40 3.53 -5.89
N LYS A 143 1.54 3.15 -6.82
CA LYS A 143 1.19 1.75 -7.08
C LYS A 143 2.42 0.91 -7.41
N ASP A 144 3.33 1.43 -8.23
CA ASP A 144 4.57 0.72 -8.58
C ASP A 144 5.55 0.66 -7.40
N LEU A 145 5.47 1.63 -6.50
CA LEU A 145 6.27 1.62 -5.28
C LEU A 145 5.76 0.57 -4.28
N ILE A 146 4.44 0.49 -4.05
CA ILE A 146 3.88 -0.52 -3.14
C ILE A 146 4.01 -1.95 -3.68
N ARG A 147 4.10 -2.14 -5.02
CA ARG A 147 4.38 -3.46 -5.63
C ARG A 147 5.64 -4.10 -5.09
N GLN A 148 6.60 -3.31 -4.65
CA GLN A 148 7.90 -3.80 -4.16
C GLN A 148 7.92 -4.10 -2.67
N LEU A 149 6.80 -3.83 -1.96
CA LEU A 149 6.67 -4.15 -0.54
C LEU A 149 6.50 -5.65 -0.33
N PRO A 150 7.04 -6.21 0.77
CA PRO A 150 6.76 -7.58 1.16
C PRO A 150 5.26 -7.81 1.28
N SER A 151 4.83 -9.02 0.95
CA SER A 151 3.41 -9.43 1.04
C SER A 151 2.41 -8.61 0.24
N VAL A 152 2.87 -7.63 -0.55
CA VAL A 152 2.04 -6.92 -1.53
C VAL A 152 2.26 -7.54 -2.90
N ASN A 153 1.18 -7.92 -3.55
CA ASN A 153 1.19 -8.44 -4.91
C ASN A 153 0.27 -7.60 -5.78
N ILE A 154 0.70 -7.36 -6.99
CA ILE A 154 -0.12 -6.72 -8.02
C ILE A 154 -0.19 -7.71 -9.19
N ASN A 155 -1.39 -8.19 -9.48
CA ASN A 155 -1.61 -9.14 -10.57
C ASN A 155 -1.58 -8.43 -11.94
N SER A 156 -1.72 -9.19 -13.00
CA SER A 156 -1.74 -8.70 -14.37
C SER A 156 -2.90 -7.72 -14.66
N LEU A 157 -4.00 -7.80 -13.91
CA LEU A 157 -5.12 -6.85 -14.02
C LEU A 157 -4.86 -5.51 -13.30
N GLY A 158 -3.70 -5.38 -12.64
CA GLY A 158 -3.34 -4.22 -11.84
C GLY A 158 -4.02 -4.17 -10.47
N GLU A 159 -4.62 -5.27 -10.03
CA GLU A 159 -5.26 -5.37 -8.73
C GLU A 159 -4.21 -5.63 -7.64
N VAL A 160 -4.24 -4.78 -6.62
CA VAL A 160 -3.35 -4.89 -5.47
C VAL A 160 -3.94 -5.83 -4.44
N SER A 161 -3.12 -6.73 -3.92
CA SER A 161 -3.47 -7.57 -2.79
C SER A 161 -2.37 -7.57 -1.73
N VAL A 162 -2.78 -7.70 -0.49
CA VAL A 162 -1.91 -7.76 0.68
C VAL A 162 -2.17 -9.07 1.40
N ARG A 163 -1.15 -9.91 1.54
CA ARG A 163 -1.30 -11.26 2.09
C ARG A 163 -2.51 -12.00 1.50
N GLY A 164 -2.65 -11.91 0.17
CA GLY A 164 -3.73 -12.53 -0.60
C GLY A 164 -5.09 -11.85 -0.53
N SER A 165 -5.25 -10.76 0.20
CA SER A 165 -6.51 -10.02 0.31
C SER A 165 -6.48 -8.72 -0.48
N LYS A 166 -7.52 -8.46 -1.28
CA LYS A 166 -7.71 -7.20 -2.02
C LYS A 166 -8.29 -6.07 -1.15
N GLY A 167 -8.87 -6.40 0.01
CA GLY A 167 -9.45 -5.43 0.95
C GLY A 167 -8.36 -4.86 1.87
N PHE A 168 -7.88 -3.67 1.58
CA PHE A 168 -7.03 -2.86 2.46
C PHE A 168 -7.45 -1.40 2.34
N SER A 169 -7.19 -0.61 3.37
CA SER A 169 -7.50 0.82 3.34
C SER A 169 -6.23 1.64 3.13
N ILE A 170 -6.36 2.75 2.42
CA ILE A 170 -5.26 3.67 2.18
C ILE A 170 -5.45 4.91 3.05
N LEU A 171 -4.35 5.33 3.67
CA LEU A 171 -4.25 6.62 4.31
C LEU A 171 -3.23 7.48 3.55
N LEU A 172 -3.52 8.75 3.39
CA LEU A 172 -2.59 9.75 2.89
C LEU A 172 -2.25 10.70 4.03
N ASN A 173 -0.99 10.69 4.48
CA ASN A 173 -0.52 11.44 5.64
C ASN A 173 -1.40 11.21 6.90
N GLY A 174 -1.82 9.95 7.13
CA GLY A 174 -2.66 9.57 8.25
C GLY A 174 -4.18 9.72 8.02
N ASN A 175 -4.61 10.35 6.93
CA ASN A 175 -6.03 10.56 6.62
C ASN A 175 -6.54 9.44 5.70
N PRO A 176 -7.54 8.65 6.12
CA PRO A 176 -8.08 7.57 5.29
C PRO A 176 -8.89 8.11 4.12
N ILE A 177 -8.72 7.49 2.98
CA ILE A 177 -9.37 7.82 1.72
C ILE A 177 -10.58 6.90 1.57
N GLN A 178 -11.75 7.46 1.24
CA GLN A 178 -13.01 6.72 1.11
C GLN A 178 -13.35 6.33 -0.34
N GLY A 179 -12.81 7.06 -1.32
CA GLY A 179 -13.06 6.85 -2.74
C GLY A 179 -12.26 5.70 -3.35
N ALA A 180 -12.18 5.69 -4.68
CA ALA A 180 -11.46 4.63 -5.39
C ALA A 180 -9.95 4.65 -5.09
N MET A 181 -9.52 3.77 -4.20
CA MET A 181 -8.11 3.63 -3.78
C MET A 181 -7.15 3.49 -4.96
N SER A 182 -7.55 2.76 -6.01
CA SER A 182 -6.75 2.60 -7.22
C SER A 182 -6.46 3.94 -7.91
N THR A 183 -7.41 4.86 -7.91
CA THR A 183 -7.27 6.17 -8.55
C THR A 183 -6.14 6.99 -7.93
N ILE A 184 -6.05 7.02 -6.61
CA ILE A 184 -5.00 7.77 -5.90
C ILE A 184 -3.65 7.07 -6.01
N LEU A 185 -3.61 5.74 -5.93
CA LEU A 185 -2.37 4.98 -6.11
C LEU A 185 -1.78 5.16 -7.51
N ASP A 186 -2.62 5.25 -8.52
CA ASP A 186 -2.20 5.46 -9.90
C ASP A 186 -1.76 6.92 -10.17
N GLN A 187 -2.35 7.90 -9.47
CA GLN A 187 -2.11 9.32 -9.73
C GLN A 187 -1.00 9.95 -8.87
N LEU A 188 -0.76 9.46 -7.65
CA LEU A 188 0.27 10.03 -6.79
C LEU A 188 1.66 9.58 -7.27
N PRO A 189 2.58 10.52 -7.64
CA PRO A 189 3.91 10.16 -8.09
C PRO A 189 4.75 9.58 -6.97
N SER A 190 5.49 8.51 -7.23
CA SER A 190 6.38 7.85 -6.28
C SER A 190 7.44 8.79 -5.69
N ASN A 191 7.90 9.76 -6.49
CA ASN A 191 8.89 10.75 -6.07
C ASN A 191 8.36 11.71 -4.99
N ALA A 192 7.04 11.86 -4.85
CA ALA A 192 6.41 12.66 -3.80
C ALA A 192 6.36 11.93 -2.45
N VAL A 193 6.58 10.62 -2.44
CA VAL A 193 6.49 9.79 -1.23
C VAL A 193 7.81 9.81 -0.48
N GLU A 194 7.75 9.95 0.83
CA GLU A 194 8.86 9.79 1.76
C GLU A 194 8.98 8.36 2.24
N SER A 195 7.86 7.81 2.73
CA SER A 195 7.79 6.45 3.24
C SER A 195 6.39 5.87 3.12
N ILE A 196 6.31 4.55 3.19
CA ILE A 196 5.06 3.80 3.28
C ILE A 196 5.06 3.06 4.61
N GLU A 197 3.99 3.23 5.37
CA GLU A 197 3.73 2.48 6.60
C GLU A 197 2.72 1.38 6.32
N PHE A 198 3.06 0.18 6.68
CA PHE A 198 2.22 -1.00 6.53
C PHE A 198 1.74 -1.47 7.90
N ILE A 199 0.43 -1.38 8.16
CA ILE A 199 -0.20 -1.62 9.45
C ILE A 199 -1.14 -2.82 9.30
N THR A 200 -0.73 -3.99 9.75
CA THR A 200 -1.48 -5.25 9.57
C THR A 200 -2.50 -5.52 10.67
N ALA A 201 -2.20 -5.07 11.89
CA ALA A 201 -3.09 -5.17 13.05
C ALA A 201 -3.33 -3.78 13.67
N PRO A 202 -4.14 -2.92 13.02
CA PRO A 202 -4.37 -1.55 13.47
C PRO A 202 -5.04 -1.48 14.84
N SER A 203 -4.68 -0.45 15.62
CA SER A 203 -5.30 -0.15 16.91
C SER A 203 -6.73 0.41 16.76
N ALA A 204 -7.47 0.55 17.86
CA ALA A 204 -8.84 1.07 17.87
C ALA A 204 -8.97 2.52 17.38
N LYS A 205 -7.88 3.30 17.34
CA LYS A 205 -7.81 4.64 16.77
C LYS A 205 -8.11 4.67 15.27
N PHE A 206 -7.71 3.63 14.56
CA PHE A 206 -7.91 3.52 13.12
C PHE A 206 -9.28 3.01 12.79
N ASP A 207 -9.76 3.36 11.60
CA ASP A 207 -10.96 2.75 11.06
C ASP A 207 -10.79 1.23 10.94
N PRO A 208 -11.79 0.45 11.33
CA PRO A 208 -11.72 -1.00 11.20
C PRO A 208 -11.88 -1.47 9.74
N ASP A 209 -12.05 -0.55 8.77
CA ASP A 209 -12.14 -0.86 7.35
C ASP A 209 -10.85 -1.49 6.81
N GLY A 210 -11.01 -2.42 5.87
CA GLY A 210 -9.93 -3.10 5.16
C GLY A 210 -9.48 -4.38 5.84
N LYS A 211 -9.84 -5.52 5.25
CA LYS A 211 -9.57 -6.86 5.81
C LYS A 211 -8.10 -7.27 5.83
N ALA A 212 -7.25 -6.62 5.04
CA ALA A 212 -5.81 -6.90 4.98
C ALA A 212 -4.95 -5.94 5.80
N GLY A 213 -5.54 -4.91 6.41
CA GLY A 213 -4.84 -3.85 7.13
C GLY A 213 -4.90 -2.50 6.45
N LEU A 214 -3.93 -1.64 6.78
CA LEU A 214 -3.85 -0.25 6.28
C LEU A 214 -2.49 -0.03 5.62
N ILE A 215 -2.48 0.78 4.56
CA ILE A 215 -1.26 1.32 3.94
C ILE A 215 -1.31 2.84 4.10
N ASN A 216 -0.42 3.40 4.90
CA ASN A 216 -0.30 4.84 5.07
C ASN A 216 0.84 5.38 4.20
N ILE A 217 0.51 6.27 3.29
CA ILE A 217 1.45 6.91 2.37
C ILE A 217 1.82 8.25 2.96
N LEU A 218 3.08 8.39 3.37
CA LEU A 218 3.62 9.66 3.87
C LEU A 218 4.31 10.40 2.74
N THR A 219 3.85 11.61 2.45
CA THR A 219 4.47 12.47 1.44
C THR A 219 5.67 13.22 2.02
N LYS A 220 6.63 13.57 1.15
CA LYS A 220 7.82 14.33 1.54
C LYS A 220 7.44 15.68 2.12
N LYS A 221 7.90 15.94 3.33
CA LYS A 221 7.83 17.25 3.98
C LYS A 221 9.17 17.97 3.82
N GLY A 222 9.14 19.30 3.81
CA GLY A 222 10.33 20.14 3.56
C GLY A 222 11.43 20.02 4.61
N ALA A 223 12.53 20.70 4.32
CA ALA A 223 13.66 20.86 5.23
C ALA A 223 13.25 21.58 6.53
N ILE A 224 14.05 21.49 7.60
CA ILE A 224 13.77 22.11 8.91
C ILE A 224 13.65 23.62 8.82
N GLN A 225 14.46 24.24 7.98
CA GLN A 225 14.41 25.66 7.63
C GLN A 225 14.97 25.87 6.23
N GLY A 226 14.34 26.76 5.45
CA GLY A 226 14.75 27.08 4.10
C GLY A 226 13.84 26.51 3.02
N ALA A 227 14.31 26.49 1.79
CA ALA A 227 13.58 25.99 0.64
C ALA A 227 14.19 24.68 0.12
N TYR A 228 13.34 23.79 -0.31
CA TYR A 228 13.70 22.56 -0.99
C TYR A 228 12.84 22.42 -2.25
N GLY A 229 13.45 22.15 -3.38
CA GLY A 229 12.73 21.86 -4.61
C GLY A 229 13.28 20.63 -5.31
N GLN A 230 12.40 19.91 -5.97
CA GLN A 230 12.72 18.76 -6.81
C GLN A 230 11.87 18.80 -8.07
N ILE A 231 12.51 18.62 -9.23
CA ILE A 231 11.86 18.45 -10.52
C ILE A 231 12.29 17.08 -11.05
N ASN A 232 11.34 16.32 -11.58
CA ASN A 232 11.59 15.04 -12.20
C ASN A 232 11.02 15.05 -13.62
N LEU A 233 11.78 14.51 -14.57
CA LEU A 233 11.36 14.30 -15.95
C LEU A 233 11.47 12.81 -16.25
N LYS A 234 10.48 12.27 -16.96
CA LYS A 234 10.40 10.86 -17.35
C LYS A 234 10.20 10.77 -18.86
N SER A 235 10.91 9.85 -19.48
CA SER A 235 10.71 9.48 -20.89
C SER A 235 10.84 7.96 -21.03
N GLY A 236 9.91 7.35 -21.76
CA GLY A 236 9.97 5.94 -22.14
C GLY A 236 10.38 5.80 -23.58
N PHE A 237 11.05 4.70 -23.89
CA PHE A 237 11.34 4.31 -25.24
C PHE A 237 10.15 3.54 -25.84
N PRO A 238 10.05 3.46 -27.18
CA PRO A 238 9.04 2.63 -27.83
C PRO A 238 9.14 1.16 -27.39
N SER A 239 8.04 0.44 -27.50
CA SER A 239 7.99 -1.00 -27.22
C SER A 239 9.01 -1.76 -28.07
N ILE A 240 9.76 -2.67 -27.46
CA ILE A 240 10.76 -3.50 -28.16
C ILE A 240 10.04 -4.59 -28.95
N GLU A 241 9.06 -5.25 -28.31
CA GLU A 241 8.24 -6.26 -28.95
C GLU A 241 6.99 -5.66 -29.61
N LYS A 242 6.55 -6.33 -30.69
CA LYS A 242 5.32 -5.98 -31.40
C LYS A 242 4.18 -6.89 -30.97
N TYR A 243 3.16 -6.30 -30.36
CA TYR A 243 1.95 -7.00 -29.93
C TYR A 243 0.80 -6.94 -30.94
N GLY A 244 1.04 -6.33 -32.11
CA GLY A 244 -0.02 -6.09 -33.10
C GLY A 244 -1.03 -5.03 -32.65
N ASN A 245 -0.60 -4.11 -31.78
CA ASN A 245 -1.45 -3.03 -31.32
C ASN A 245 -1.59 -1.92 -32.38
N ASP A 246 -2.78 -1.34 -32.46
CA ASP A 246 -3.10 -0.30 -33.46
C ASP A 246 -2.29 0.97 -33.26
N LYS A 247 -1.97 1.32 -31.99
CA LYS A 247 -1.28 2.55 -31.63
C LYS A 247 0.07 2.29 -30.97
N ASN A 248 0.98 3.25 -31.17
CA ASN A 248 2.24 3.31 -30.43
C ASN A 248 1.98 3.77 -28.99
N HIS A 249 2.71 3.17 -28.05
CA HIS A 249 2.59 3.45 -26.63
C HIS A 249 3.53 4.57 -26.21
N ASN A 250 2.97 5.64 -25.65
CA ASN A 250 3.71 6.81 -25.22
C ASN A 250 3.90 6.80 -23.71
N ARG A 251 5.12 7.08 -23.26
CA ARG A 251 5.48 7.13 -21.84
C ARG A 251 6.32 8.35 -21.57
N PHE A 252 5.74 9.34 -20.95
CA PHE A 252 6.45 10.55 -20.54
C PHE A 252 5.76 11.20 -19.35
N GLY A 253 6.48 12.02 -18.66
CA GLY A 253 5.89 12.77 -17.56
C GLY A 253 6.86 13.74 -16.92
N SER A 254 6.30 14.58 -16.09
CA SER A 254 7.05 15.47 -15.22
C SER A 254 6.33 15.57 -13.88
N ASP A 255 7.09 15.70 -12.82
CA ASP A 255 6.58 16.08 -11.51
C ASP A 255 7.50 17.07 -10.84
N PHE A 256 6.92 17.93 -10.01
CA PHE A 256 7.68 18.83 -9.18
C PHE A 256 7.15 18.82 -7.74
N THR A 257 8.04 19.12 -6.82
CA THR A 257 7.71 19.37 -5.42
C THR A 257 8.55 20.55 -4.95
N TYR A 258 7.90 21.51 -4.28
CA TYR A 258 8.56 22.67 -3.69
C TYR A 258 8.06 22.88 -2.27
N ASN A 259 8.99 22.99 -1.33
CA ASN A 259 8.71 23.15 0.09
C ASN A 259 9.46 24.35 0.63
N ILE A 260 8.78 25.18 1.43
CA ILE A 260 9.37 26.27 2.19
C ILE A 260 9.01 26.05 3.65
N THR A 261 10.01 26.06 4.51
CA THR A 261 9.84 25.89 5.94
C THR A 261 10.58 27.00 6.68
N ASN A 262 9.89 27.67 7.59
CA ASN A 262 10.48 28.56 8.57
C ASN A 262 10.03 28.16 9.99
N GLU A 263 10.28 28.98 11.00
CA GLU A 263 9.94 28.64 12.39
C GLU A 263 8.45 28.38 12.62
N LYS A 264 7.56 29.07 11.90
CA LYS A 264 6.10 29.00 12.11
C LYS A 264 5.34 28.37 10.95
N TRP A 265 5.90 28.40 9.75
CA TRP A 265 5.23 27.97 8.53
C TRP A 265 5.97 26.83 7.84
N ASN A 266 5.21 25.84 7.40
CA ASN A 266 5.68 24.83 6.45
C ASN A 266 4.69 24.76 5.29
N ILE A 267 5.14 25.16 4.11
CA ILE A 267 4.33 25.23 2.89
C ILE A 267 4.90 24.22 1.90
N SER A 268 4.06 23.34 1.40
CA SER A 268 4.40 22.36 0.37
C SER A 268 3.50 22.54 -0.84
N LEU A 269 4.10 22.63 -2.03
CA LEU A 269 3.43 22.68 -3.31
C LEU A 269 3.97 21.58 -4.21
N GLY A 270 3.13 20.94 -4.99
CA GLY A 270 3.56 19.97 -5.97
C GLY A 270 2.53 19.72 -7.04
N GLY A 271 2.97 19.20 -8.17
CA GLY A 271 2.11 18.82 -9.28
C GLY A 271 2.78 17.80 -10.17
N SER A 272 1.99 17.06 -10.94
CA SER A 272 2.53 16.12 -11.92
C SER A 272 1.62 15.94 -13.13
N VAL A 273 2.25 15.60 -14.24
CA VAL A 273 1.63 15.06 -15.44
C VAL A 273 2.35 13.76 -15.76
N LEU A 274 1.60 12.67 -15.91
CA LEU A 274 2.16 11.36 -16.22
C LEU A 274 1.31 10.68 -17.30
N ARG A 275 1.91 10.38 -18.44
CA ARG A 275 1.38 9.48 -19.46
C ARG A 275 2.14 8.15 -19.38
N ASN A 276 1.41 7.04 -19.32
CA ASN A 276 1.98 5.71 -19.17
C ASN A 276 1.15 4.67 -19.91
N ASP A 277 1.26 4.67 -21.25
CA ASP A 277 0.59 3.71 -22.10
C ASP A 277 1.25 2.33 -22.01
N LEU A 278 0.48 1.27 -22.17
CA LEU A 278 0.93 -0.12 -22.11
C LEU A 278 0.36 -0.93 -23.27
N GLY A 279 1.24 -1.64 -23.96
CA GLY A 279 0.88 -2.61 -24.99
C GLY A 279 0.47 -3.96 -24.42
N GLY A 280 -0.17 -4.76 -25.23
CA GLY A 280 -0.49 -6.12 -24.87
C GLY A 280 -1.50 -6.79 -25.77
N ARG A 281 -1.77 -8.05 -25.44
CA ARG A 281 -2.72 -8.92 -26.13
C ARG A 281 -3.58 -9.69 -25.13
N ARG A 282 -4.64 -10.25 -25.65
CA ARG A 282 -5.49 -11.20 -24.94
C ARG A 282 -5.77 -12.39 -25.84
N GLU A 283 -5.72 -13.59 -25.27
CA GLU A 283 -6.12 -14.84 -25.91
C GLU A 283 -7.04 -15.58 -24.94
N GLY A 284 -8.00 -16.33 -25.44
CA GLY A 284 -8.86 -17.11 -24.56
C GLY A 284 -9.98 -17.82 -25.31
N GLU A 285 -10.87 -18.37 -24.50
CA GLU A 285 -12.10 -19.00 -24.99
C GLU A 285 -13.20 -18.92 -23.96
N VAL A 286 -14.41 -18.90 -24.42
CA VAL A 286 -15.61 -19.07 -23.62
C VAL A 286 -16.40 -20.23 -24.19
N SER A 287 -16.76 -21.21 -23.36
CA SER A 287 -17.71 -22.26 -23.73
C SER A 287 -18.86 -22.32 -22.72
N THR A 288 -20.03 -22.63 -23.22
CA THR A 288 -21.27 -22.74 -22.44
C THR A 288 -22.07 -23.96 -22.85
N ILE A 289 -22.87 -24.49 -21.93
CA ILE A 289 -23.85 -25.55 -22.20
C ILE A 289 -25.23 -25.00 -21.84
N ILE A 290 -26.11 -24.87 -22.83
CA ILE A 290 -27.49 -24.40 -22.69
C ILE A 290 -28.40 -25.31 -23.50
N ASP A 291 -29.46 -25.81 -22.89
CA ASP A 291 -30.48 -26.66 -23.56
C ASP A 291 -29.87 -27.81 -24.38
N ASP A 292 -28.92 -28.53 -23.78
CA ASP A 292 -28.14 -29.63 -24.41
C ASP A 292 -27.35 -29.23 -25.66
N VAL A 293 -26.99 -27.91 -25.77
CA VAL A 293 -26.12 -27.37 -26.81
C VAL A 293 -24.81 -26.90 -26.18
N TYR A 294 -23.70 -27.46 -26.60
CA TYR A 294 -22.37 -26.96 -26.27
C TYR A 294 -21.94 -25.91 -27.28
N ASN A 295 -21.64 -24.70 -26.80
CA ASN A 295 -21.11 -23.60 -27.61
C ASN A 295 -19.66 -23.32 -27.23
N ASN A 296 -18.80 -22.99 -28.22
CA ASN A 296 -17.40 -22.62 -27.97
C ASN A 296 -16.97 -21.43 -28.83
N PHE A 297 -16.34 -20.43 -28.20
CA PHE A 297 -15.92 -19.17 -28.78
C PHE A 297 -14.46 -18.88 -28.44
N PRO A 298 -13.50 -19.39 -29.22
CA PRO A 298 -12.10 -18.99 -29.11
C PRO A 298 -11.90 -17.53 -29.52
N SER A 299 -10.95 -16.84 -28.89
CA SER A 299 -10.73 -15.42 -29.13
C SER A 299 -9.28 -15.00 -28.98
N SER A 300 -8.85 -14.05 -29.79
CA SER A 300 -7.50 -13.46 -29.71
C SER A 300 -7.52 -12.05 -30.27
N GLY A 301 -6.71 -11.16 -29.69
CA GLY A 301 -6.59 -9.82 -30.20
C GLY A 301 -5.82 -8.86 -29.32
N GLU A 302 -5.93 -7.58 -29.62
CA GLU A 302 -5.31 -6.50 -28.89
C GLU A 302 -5.95 -6.32 -27.51
N ARG A 303 -5.12 -6.01 -26.51
CA ARG A 303 -5.54 -5.47 -25.22
C ARG A 303 -4.51 -4.48 -24.71
N SER A 304 -4.72 -3.23 -25.03
CA SER A 304 -3.81 -2.12 -24.75
C SER A 304 -4.45 -1.07 -23.82
N PHE A 305 -3.62 -0.21 -23.26
CA PHE A 305 -4.05 0.84 -22.35
C PHE A 305 -3.38 2.17 -22.68
N ASP A 306 -4.19 3.24 -22.81
CA ASP A 306 -3.73 4.61 -22.81
C ASP A 306 -4.09 5.25 -21.47
N GLU A 307 -3.10 5.71 -20.73
CA GLU A 307 -3.34 6.28 -19.41
C GLU A 307 -2.62 7.62 -19.25
N ILE A 308 -3.40 8.66 -18.90
CA ILE A 308 -2.88 9.98 -18.58
C ILE A 308 -3.45 10.48 -17.26
N ASN A 309 -2.57 10.98 -16.40
CA ASN A 309 -2.86 11.46 -15.06
C ASN A 309 -2.32 12.88 -14.87
N PHE A 310 -3.13 13.75 -14.26
CA PHE A 310 -2.75 15.09 -13.82
C PHE A 310 -3.06 15.21 -12.35
N ASN A 311 -2.17 15.81 -11.56
CA ASN A 311 -2.49 16.14 -10.18
C ASN A 311 -1.79 17.40 -9.70
N GLY A 312 -2.42 18.03 -8.68
CA GLY A 312 -1.86 19.12 -7.93
C GLY A 312 -2.10 18.91 -6.43
N ARG A 313 -1.13 19.29 -5.62
CA ARG A 313 -1.22 19.21 -4.17
C ARG A 313 -0.64 20.46 -3.53
N PHE A 314 -1.27 20.85 -2.43
CA PHE A 314 -0.87 21.99 -1.65
C PHE A 314 -1.09 21.70 -0.16
N THR A 315 -0.14 22.04 0.69
CA THR A 315 -0.26 21.92 2.14
C THR A 315 0.35 23.12 2.83
N ILE A 316 -0.37 23.69 3.78
CA ILE A 316 0.12 24.71 4.70
C ILE A 316 0.03 24.14 6.11
N GLU A 317 1.13 24.21 6.86
CA GLU A 317 1.16 23.97 8.30
C GLU A 317 1.58 25.29 8.97
N TYR A 318 0.81 25.70 9.97
CA TYR A 318 1.07 26.91 10.76
C TYR A 318 1.16 26.55 12.23
N SER A 319 2.32 26.78 12.82
CA SER A 319 2.59 26.55 14.24
C SER A 319 2.94 27.88 14.91
N PRO A 320 1.95 28.68 15.33
CA PRO A 320 2.22 29.99 15.94
C PRO A 320 3.01 29.87 17.26
N LYS A 321 2.80 28.73 17.94
CA LYS A 321 3.44 28.36 19.21
C LYS A 321 3.75 26.86 19.20
N SER A 322 4.68 26.41 20.04
CA SER A 322 5.10 25.01 20.12
C SER A 322 3.99 24.03 20.53
N TYR A 323 2.95 24.53 21.17
CA TYR A 323 1.79 23.74 21.62
C TYR A 323 0.57 23.83 20.70
N GLU A 324 0.66 24.52 19.58
CA GLU A 324 -0.43 24.75 18.65
C GLU A 324 0.02 24.51 17.21
N ASN A 325 -0.74 23.70 16.47
CA ASN A 325 -0.49 23.41 15.07
C ASN A 325 -1.81 23.38 14.28
N LEU A 326 -1.86 24.13 13.20
CA LEU A 326 -2.93 24.11 12.22
C LEU A 326 -2.38 23.65 10.88
N SER A 327 -3.01 22.65 10.25
CA SER A 327 -2.63 22.14 8.94
C SER A 327 -3.83 22.15 8.00
N LEU A 328 -3.65 22.73 6.82
CA LEU A 328 -4.61 22.72 5.72
C LEU A 328 -3.94 22.00 4.54
N GLY A 329 -4.58 20.97 4.00
CA GLY A 329 -4.13 20.23 2.84
C GLY A 329 -5.18 20.20 1.74
N PHE A 330 -4.72 20.28 0.50
CA PHE A 330 -5.54 20.15 -0.69
C PHE A 330 -4.82 19.26 -1.70
N PHE A 331 -5.53 18.28 -2.25
CA PHE A 331 -5.03 17.39 -3.29
C PHE A 331 -6.13 17.15 -4.32
N ALA A 332 -5.86 17.48 -5.58
CA ALA A 332 -6.78 17.26 -6.68
C ALA A 332 -6.08 16.55 -7.83
N GLY A 333 -6.82 15.73 -8.55
CA GLY A 333 -6.31 15.03 -9.71
C GLY A 333 -7.37 14.69 -10.73
N LYS A 334 -6.92 14.48 -11.95
CA LYS A 334 -7.73 14.03 -13.08
C LYS A 334 -7.05 12.85 -13.75
N ARG A 335 -7.82 11.80 -14.03
CA ARG A 335 -7.34 10.60 -14.71
C ARG A 335 -8.23 10.23 -15.87
N SER A 336 -7.62 9.86 -16.98
CA SER A 336 -8.26 9.13 -18.06
C SER A 336 -7.44 7.88 -18.34
N LYS A 337 -8.08 6.72 -18.24
CA LYS A 337 -7.51 5.42 -18.60
C LYS A 337 -8.43 4.75 -19.61
N LYS A 338 -7.96 4.67 -20.84
CA LYS A 338 -8.64 3.98 -21.93
C LYS A 338 -8.08 2.58 -22.05
N ARG A 339 -8.95 1.58 -22.08
CA ARG A 339 -8.62 0.20 -22.44
C ARG A 339 -9.21 -0.09 -23.79
N LEU A 340 -8.37 -0.40 -24.77
CA LEU A 340 -8.78 -0.94 -26.06
C LEU A 340 -8.68 -2.47 -25.99
N ALA A 341 -9.73 -3.14 -26.44
CA ALA A 341 -9.77 -4.59 -26.62
C ALA A 341 -10.42 -4.91 -27.96
N ASP A 342 -9.58 -5.06 -28.99
CA ASP A 342 -9.97 -5.40 -30.35
C ASP A 342 -9.73 -6.89 -30.55
N ILE A 343 -10.81 -7.67 -30.44
CA ILE A 343 -10.77 -9.12 -30.30
C ILE A 343 -11.50 -9.80 -31.46
N VAL A 344 -10.85 -10.73 -32.11
CA VAL A 344 -11.48 -11.61 -33.09
C VAL A 344 -11.95 -12.88 -32.40
N TYR A 345 -13.22 -13.22 -32.58
CA TYR A 345 -13.80 -14.51 -32.23
C TYR A 345 -13.90 -15.35 -33.49
N TYR A 346 -13.12 -16.42 -33.56
CA TYR A 346 -12.94 -17.21 -34.77
C TYR A 346 -13.12 -18.71 -34.45
N ASP A 347 -13.39 -19.49 -35.49
CA ASP A 347 -13.62 -20.94 -35.36
C ASP A 347 -14.71 -21.30 -34.34
N ASN A 348 -15.67 -20.40 -34.14
CA ASN A 348 -16.80 -20.60 -33.25
C ASN A 348 -17.64 -21.78 -33.71
N TYR A 349 -18.06 -22.65 -32.78
CA TYR A 349 -18.85 -23.82 -33.14
C TYR A 349 -19.85 -24.22 -32.04
N ARG A 350 -20.83 -25.03 -32.47
CA ARG A 350 -21.82 -25.68 -31.62
C ARG A 350 -21.80 -27.19 -31.80
N ILE A 351 -22.11 -27.90 -30.72
CA ILE A 351 -22.33 -29.35 -30.74
C ILE A 351 -23.70 -29.60 -30.13
N SER A 352 -24.60 -30.23 -30.87
CA SER A 352 -25.96 -30.53 -30.41
C SER A 352 -26.44 -31.90 -30.92
N PRO A 353 -26.91 -32.82 -30.02
CA PRO A 353 -26.85 -32.71 -28.56
C PRO A 353 -25.43 -32.81 -28.00
N VAL A 354 -25.23 -32.38 -26.74
CA VAL A 354 -23.93 -32.47 -26.08
C VAL A 354 -23.37 -33.88 -26.13
N GLY A 355 -22.06 -34.00 -26.48
CA GLY A 355 -21.37 -35.29 -26.61
C GLY A 355 -21.60 -36.00 -27.97
N SER A 356 -22.40 -35.43 -28.87
CA SER A 356 -22.52 -35.95 -30.24
C SER A 356 -21.37 -35.48 -31.11
N ASN A 357 -21.23 -36.12 -32.29
CA ASN A 357 -20.29 -35.67 -33.33
C ASN A 357 -20.88 -34.57 -34.24
N ASN A 358 -22.06 -34.07 -33.94
CA ASN A 358 -22.75 -33.08 -34.75
C ASN A 358 -22.22 -31.67 -34.46
N LYS A 359 -21.06 -31.35 -35.05
CA LYS A 359 -20.41 -30.04 -34.92
C LYS A 359 -20.83 -29.10 -36.04
N THR A 360 -21.43 -27.98 -35.70
CA THR A 360 -21.87 -26.94 -36.62
C THR A 360 -21.02 -25.70 -36.43
N GLN A 361 -20.46 -25.14 -37.50
CA GLN A 361 -19.71 -23.89 -37.47
C GLN A 361 -20.65 -22.72 -37.14
N TYR A 362 -20.19 -21.84 -36.29
CA TYR A 362 -20.90 -20.63 -35.90
C TYR A 362 -20.20 -19.40 -36.51
N ILE A 363 -20.87 -18.26 -36.50
CA ILE A 363 -20.37 -17.04 -37.11
C ILE A 363 -19.08 -16.55 -36.39
N SER A 364 -18.08 -16.19 -37.19
CA SER A 364 -16.91 -15.44 -36.68
C SER A 364 -17.24 -13.95 -36.70
N TYR A 365 -16.73 -13.23 -35.67
CA TYR A 365 -16.96 -11.80 -35.57
C TYR A 365 -15.78 -11.07 -34.94
N PHE A 366 -15.68 -9.78 -35.19
CA PHE A 366 -14.73 -8.86 -34.58
C PHE A 366 -15.44 -8.01 -33.52
N ASN A 367 -14.90 -7.95 -32.33
CA ASN A 367 -15.39 -7.08 -31.27
C ASN A 367 -14.42 -5.92 -31.04
N HIS A 368 -14.89 -4.70 -31.24
CA HIS A 368 -14.22 -3.47 -30.85
C HIS A 368 -14.78 -3.02 -29.50
N ASN A 369 -13.95 -3.08 -28.43
CA ASN A 369 -14.34 -2.63 -27.10
C ASN A 369 -13.37 -1.56 -26.60
N LEU A 370 -13.84 -0.32 -26.54
CA LEU A 370 -13.12 0.82 -26.00
C LEU A 370 -13.80 1.28 -24.71
N ARG A 371 -13.11 1.10 -23.57
CA ARG A 371 -13.63 1.51 -22.26
C ARG A 371 -12.74 2.59 -21.67
N GLU A 372 -13.30 3.76 -21.42
CA GLU A 372 -12.65 4.83 -20.68
C GLU A 372 -13.02 4.74 -19.19
N ARG A 373 -12.02 4.85 -18.32
CA ARG A 373 -12.21 4.98 -16.87
C ARG A 373 -11.66 6.33 -16.43
N LYS A 374 -12.55 7.22 -16.05
CA LYS A 374 -12.25 8.50 -15.43
C LYS A 374 -12.01 8.29 -13.94
N GLY A 375 -11.23 9.17 -13.35
CA GLY A 375 -10.96 9.16 -11.90
C GLY A 375 -10.54 10.56 -11.48
N ASP A 376 -11.52 11.47 -11.46
CA ASP A 376 -11.30 12.84 -11.03
C ASP A 376 -11.57 12.90 -9.53
N PHE A 377 -10.70 13.54 -8.75
CA PHE A 377 -10.89 13.65 -7.32
C PHE A 377 -10.42 14.98 -6.76
N ILE A 378 -11.02 15.38 -5.66
CA ILE A 378 -10.63 16.51 -4.82
C ILE A 378 -10.67 16.03 -3.36
N LEU A 379 -9.56 16.21 -2.66
CA LEU A 379 -9.42 15.96 -1.23
C LEU A 379 -9.04 17.25 -0.54
N GLY A 380 -9.79 17.63 0.48
CA GLY A 380 -9.47 18.76 1.36
C GLY A 380 -9.41 18.28 2.80
N ASN A 381 -8.32 18.59 3.52
CA ASN A 381 -8.22 18.26 4.94
C ASN A 381 -7.81 19.46 5.77
N LEU A 382 -8.42 19.57 6.95
CA LEU A 382 -8.07 20.53 8.00
C LEU A 382 -7.75 19.72 9.26
N ASN A 383 -6.57 19.97 9.84
CA ASN A 383 -6.19 19.38 11.12
C ASN A 383 -5.77 20.49 12.08
N TYR A 384 -6.24 20.41 13.31
CA TYR A 384 -5.87 21.31 14.41
C TYR A 384 -5.43 20.49 15.61
N SER A 385 -4.26 20.76 16.13
CA SER A 385 -3.69 20.12 17.32
C SER A 385 -3.35 21.16 18.36
N TYR A 386 -3.80 20.93 19.59
CA TYR A 386 -3.54 21.80 20.73
C TYR A 386 -3.06 20.99 21.92
N THR A 387 -1.89 21.35 22.46
CA THR A 387 -1.34 20.75 23.68
C THR A 387 -1.71 21.64 24.88
N LEU A 388 -2.49 21.06 25.80
CA LEU A 388 -2.92 21.72 27.03
C LEU A 388 -1.76 21.82 28.03
N ASN A 389 -1.94 22.67 29.07
CA ASN A 389 -0.94 22.91 30.12
C ASN A 389 -0.55 21.61 30.88
N ASN A 390 -1.46 20.66 31.00
CA ASN A 390 -1.22 19.35 31.61
C ASN A 390 -0.56 18.33 30.63
N LYS A 391 -0.04 18.80 29.49
CA LYS A 391 0.56 18.01 28.41
C LYS A 391 -0.41 17.09 27.66
N SER A 392 -1.71 17.13 27.95
CA SER A 392 -2.68 16.41 27.16
C SER A 392 -2.87 17.10 25.80
N ILE A 393 -3.26 16.32 24.78
CA ILE A 393 -3.38 16.81 23.41
C ILE A 393 -4.82 16.62 22.93
N LEU A 394 -5.36 17.69 22.39
CA LEU A 394 -6.63 17.69 21.68
C LEU A 394 -6.35 17.83 20.19
N ASN A 395 -6.82 16.87 19.39
CA ASN A 395 -6.72 16.92 17.93
C ASN A 395 -8.12 16.95 17.32
N PHE A 396 -8.31 17.85 16.38
CA PHE A 396 -9.49 17.89 15.51
C PHE A 396 -9.05 17.67 14.07
N SER A 397 -9.75 16.83 13.34
CA SER A 397 -9.54 16.63 11.91
C SER A 397 -10.86 16.67 11.16
N LEU A 398 -10.83 17.32 10.00
CA LEU A 398 -11.89 17.36 9.01
C LEU A 398 -11.31 16.92 7.66
N LEU A 399 -11.94 15.95 7.02
CA LEU A 399 -11.62 15.53 5.66
C LEU A 399 -12.88 15.62 4.80
N TYR A 400 -12.75 16.32 3.68
CA TYR A 400 -13.75 16.35 2.61
C TYR A 400 -13.19 15.68 1.37
N GLU A 401 -14.00 14.85 0.74
CA GLU A 401 -13.65 14.10 -0.47
C GLU A 401 -14.76 14.24 -1.50
N TYR A 402 -14.38 14.57 -2.73
CA TYR A 402 -15.19 14.42 -3.91
C TYR A 402 -14.44 13.56 -4.92
N THR A 403 -15.08 12.53 -5.45
CA THR A 403 -14.49 11.68 -6.49
C THR A 403 -15.53 11.41 -7.57
N LEU A 404 -15.18 11.66 -8.83
CA LEU A 404 -15.99 11.30 -9.98
C LEU A 404 -15.35 10.08 -10.66
N LEU A 405 -16.04 8.97 -10.61
CA LEU A 405 -15.67 7.72 -11.25
C LEU A 405 -16.59 7.44 -12.43
N GLY A 406 -16.21 6.51 -13.30
CA GLY A 406 -17.04 6.09 -14.42
C GLY A 406 -16.39 6.36 -15.76
N GLY A 407 -17.21 6.68 -16.76
CA GLY A 407 -16.81 6.99 -18.12
C GLY A 407 -17.44 6.06 -19.15
N PRO A 408 -17.36 6.41 -20.45
CA PRO A 408 -18.01 5.70 -21.53
C PRO A 408 -17.38 4.32 -21.82
N THR A 409 -18.19 3.41 -22.30
CA THR A 409 -17.79 2.16 -22.93
C THR A 409 -18.47 2.07 -24.30
N ILE A 410 -17.68 1.87 -25.34
CA ILE A 410 -18.13 1.51 -26.69
C ILE A 410 -17.90 0.01 -26.84
N ASN A 411 -18.89 -0.73 -27.32
CA ASN A 411 -18.78 -2.16 -27.59
C ASN A 411 -19.50 -2.50 -28.90
N GLN A 412 -18.72 -2.76 -29.95
CA GLN A 412 -19.24 -3.03 -31.29
C GLN A 412 -18.91 -4.47 -31.67
N ASN A 413 -19.90 -5.24 -32.05
CA ASN A 413 -19.75 -6.53 -32.69
C ASN A 413 -19.92 -6.36 -34.21
N LEU A 414 -18.86 -6.61 -34.93
CA LEU A 414 -18.75 -6.43 -36.38
C LEU A 414 -18.53 -7.76 -37.08
N GLY A 415 -18.83 -7.82 -38.37
CA GLY A 415 -18.48 -8.98 -39.19
C GLY A 415 -16.98 -9.24 -39.21
N TYR A 416 -16.57 -10.49 -39.54
CA TYR A 416 -15.19 -10.85 -39.73
C TYR A 416 -15.07 -11.86 -40.86
N PRO A 417 -14.21 -11.60 -41.88
CA PRO A 417 -13.25 -10.49 -42.00
C PRO A 417 -13.83 -9.13 -42.41
N ASP A 418 -15.09 -9.04 -42.80
CA ASP A 418 -15.73 -7.79 -43.27
C ASP A 418 -16.32 -6.99 -42.10
N ASN A 419 -15.55 -6.02 -41.60
CA ASN A 419 -15.94 -5.16 -40.48
C ASN A 419 -17.01 -4.09 -40.86
N SER A 420 -17.44 -4.02 -42.10
CA SER A 420 -18.53 -3.13 -42.51
C SER A 420 -19.90 -3.62 -42.05
N ILE A 421 -20.01 -4.90 -41.70
CA ILE A 421 -21.23 -5.50 -41.20
C ILE A 421 -21.34 -5.23 -39.70
N LEU A 422 -22.39 -4.51 -39.28
CA LEU A 422 -22.68 -4.28 -37.87
C LEU A 422 -23.69 -5.29 -37.38
N TYR A 423 -23.32 -6.09 -36.36
CA TYR A 423 -24.28 -6.95 -35.66
C TYR A 423 -24.90 -6.24 -34.45
N GLN A 424 -24.09 -5.47 -33.73
CA GLN A 424 -24.56 -4.75 -32.55
C GLN A 424 -23.55 -3.64 -32.19
N ASP A 425 -24.06 -2.47 -31.85
CA ASP A 425 -23.30 -1.32 -31.34
C ASP A 425 -23.90 -0.84 -30.03
N GLU A 426 -23.11 -0.85 -28.96
CA GLU A 426 -23.53 -0.44 -27.64
C GLU A 426 -22.69 0.75 -27.19
N TYR A 427 -23.33 1.76 -26.66
CA TYR A 427 -22.72 2.93 -26.04
C TYR A 427 -23.26 3.10 -24.63
N ASN A 428 -22.42 2.84 -23.65
CA ASN A 428 -22.76 2.92 -22.26
C ASN A 428 -22.02 4.08 -21.62
N THR A 429 -22.70 4.86 -20.79
CA THR A 429 -22.09 5.86 -19.93
C THR A 429 -22.43 5.56 -18.49
N ASN A 430 -21.49 5.83 -17.60
CA ASN A 430 -21.75 5.87 -16.19
C ASN A 430 -21.00 7.04 -15.56
N ASP A 431 -21.71 7.82 -14.77
CA ASP A 431 -21.13 8.88 -13.94
C ASP A 431 -21.44 8.57 -12.48
N ASN A 432 -20.39 8.40 -11.69
CA ASN A 432 -20.49 7.91 -10.33
C ASN A 432 -19.84 8.92 -9.35
N PRO A 433 -20.49 10.08 -9.08
CA PRO A 433 -20.00 11.02 -8.08
C PRO A 433 -20.12 10.44 -6.68
N LEU A 434 -19.04 10.57 -5.92
CA LEU A 434 -18.94 10.21 -4.52
C LEU A 434 -18.57 11.44 -3.71
N PHE A 435 -19.35 11.73 -2.67
CA PHE A 435 -19.09 12.73 -1.66
C PHE A 435 -18.78 12.05 -0.34
N GLY A 436 -17.70 12.44 0.31
CA GLY A 436 -17.28 11.92 1.59
C GLY A 436 -16.97 13.06 2.56
N LEU A 437 -17.52 12.99 3.78
CA LEU A 437 -17.17 13.86 4.89
C LEU A 437 -16.73 12.99 6.07
N ARG A 438 -15.61 13.36 6.67
CA ARG A 438 -15.15 12.75 7.91
C ARG A 438 -14.73 13.84 8.89
N THR A 439 -15.26 13.75 10.10
CA THR A 439 -14.82 14.58 11.23
C THR A 439 -14.32 13.67 12.35
N GLN A 440 -13.26 14.06 13.02
CA GLN A 440 -12.73 13.31 14.16
C GLN A 440 -12.22 14.27 15.22
N LEU A 441 -12.49 13.94 16.47
CA LEU A 441 -12.00 14.62 17.65
C LEU A 441 -11.31 13.58 18.55
N ASP A 442 -10.03 13.80 18.83
CA ASP A 442 -9.21 12.92 19.67
C ASP A 442 -8.70 13.68 20.89
N TYR A 443 -8.77 13.06 22.03
CA TYR A 443 -8.16 13.53 23.26
C TYR A 443 -7.19 12.49 23.79
N SER A 444 -5.93 12.91 23.95
CA SER A 444 -4.83 12.07 24.38
C SER A 444 -4.23 12.61 25.66
N PHE A 445 -4.09 11.80 26.71
CA PHE A 445 -3.46 12.22 27.97
C PHE A 445 -2.63 11.10 28.58
N ASP A 446 -1.58 11.49 29.29
CA ASP A 446 -0.71 10.58 30.02
C ASP A 446 -1.33 10.31 31.40
N VAL A 447 -1.70 9.06 31.68
CA VAL A 447 -2.18 8.62 33.00
C VAL A 447 -1.02 8.63 34.00
N ASN A 448 0.17 8.25 33.54
CA ASN A 448 1.46 8.35 34.22
C ASN A 448 2.59 8.39 33.18
N LYS A 449 3.87 8.44 33.64
CA LYS A 449 5.05 8.56 32.76
C LYS A 449 5.12 7.51 31.64
N ASN A 450 4.55 6.33 31.86
CA ASN A 450 4.68 5.17 30.99
C ASN A 450 3.33 4.74 30.36
N THR A 451 2.23 5.42 30.72
CA THR A 451 0.88 4.97 30.37
C THR A 451 0.09 6.12 29.76
N LYS A 452 -0.44 5.88 28.58
CA LYS A 452 -1.24 6.83 27.80
C LYS A 452 -2.65 6.29 27.58
N LEU A 453 -3.64 7.18 27.65
CA LEU A 453 -5.01 6.91 27.24
C LEU A 453 -5.42 7.88 26.13
N ASP A 454 -5.95 7.32 25.06
CA ASP A 454 -6.52 8.05 23.94
C ASP A 454 -8.02 7.77 23.87
N LEU A 455 -8.82 8.82 23.74
CA LEU A 455 -10.25 8.75 23.54
C LEU A 455 -10.59 9.50 22.27
N GLY A 456 -11.58 9.04 21.52
CA GLY A 456 -11.96 9.76 20.32
C GLY A 456 -13.38 9.48 19.85
N TYR A 457 -13.90 10.45 19.13
CA TYR A 457 -15.16 10.36 18.41
C TYR A 457 -14.93 10.67 16.95
N GLN A 458 -15.57 9.91 16.07
CA GLN A 458 -15.50 10.08 14.62
C GLN A 458 -16.88 9.98 14.00
N TYR A 459 -17.18 10.89 13.10
CA TYR A 459 -18.34 10.83 12.21
C TYR A 459 -17.89 10.71 10.77
N ARG A 460 -18.53 9.82 10.02
CA ARG A 460 -18.34 9.67 8.56
C ARG A 460 -19.69 9.72 7.87
N ASP A 461 -19.74 10.48 6.77
CA ASP A 461 -20.87 10.53 5.86
C ASP A 461 -20.36 10.26 4.44
N LEU A 462 -21.03 9.38 3.72
CA LEU A 462 -20.73 9.04 2.35
C LEU A 462 -22.02 9.02 1.55
N ASP A 463 -22.04 9.73 0.44
CA ASP A 463 -23.09 9.72 -0.56
C ASP A 463 -22.47 9.38 -1.92
N HIS A 464 -22.87 8.27 -2.50
CA HIS A 464 -22.33 7.78 -3.76
C HIS A 464 -23.48 7.42 -4.70
N THR A 465 -23.60 8.19 -5.76
CA THR A 465 -24.60 7.97 -6.81
C THR A 465 -23.93 7.35 -8.02
N GLY A 466 -24.57 6.36 -8.65
CA GLY A 466 -24.21 5.82 -9.95
C GLY A 466 -25.36 6.04 -10.90
N ASP A 467 -25.16 6.79 -11.98
CA ASP A 467 -26.10 6.94 -13.10
C ASP A 467 -25.58 6.16 -14.30
N PHE A 468 -26.29 5.11 -14.66
CA PHE A 468 -25.92 4.17 -15.71
C PHE A 468 -26.88 4.33 -16.87
N VAL A 469 -26.36 4.70 -18.04
CA VAL A 469 -27.13 4.85 -19.28
C VAL A 469 -26.62 3.87 -20.31
N TYR A 470 -27.46 2.94 -20.72
CA TYR A 470 -27.15 1.91 -21.69
C TYR A 470 -27.95 2.15 -22.96
N GLN A 471 -27.24 2.29 -24.09
CA GLN A 471 -27.84 2.57 -25.40
C GLN A 471 -27.33 1.56 -26.42
N ARG A 472 -28.18 1.26 -27.44
CA ARG A 472 -27.88 0.25 -28.45
C ARG A 472 -28.40 0.67 -29.81
N ARG A 473 -27.77 0.18 -30.87
CA ARG A 473 -28.28 0.19 -32.26
C ARG A 473 -27.79 -1.05 -33.00
N TYR A 474 -28.46 -1.42 -34.07
CA TYR A 474 -28.13 -2.57 -34.89
C TYR A 474 -27.67 -2.18 -36.32
N ASN A 475 -27.83 -0.94 -36.76
CA ASN A 475 -27.29 -0.41 -37.99
C ASN A 475 -26.53 0.87 -37.73
N PHE A 476 -25.47 1.15 -38.48
CA PHE A 476 -24.68 2.38 -38.33
C PHE A 476 -25.48 3.65 -38.55
N ASN A 477 -26.49 3.60 -39.41
CA ASN A 477 -27.34 4.74 -39.74
C ASN A 477 -28.49 4.98 -38.74
N ASP A 478 -28.74 4.03 -37.85
CA ASP A 478 -29.81 4.16 -36.86
C ASP A 478 -29.34 5.02 -35.67
N PRO A 479 -30.22 5.80 -35.06
CA PRO A 479 -29.92 6.44 -33.78
C PRO A 479 -29.74 5.39 -32.68
N PHE A 480 -28.95 5.71 -31.68
CA PHE A 480 -28.94 4.92 -30.47
C PHE A 480 -30.28 5.03 -29.74
N TYR A 481 -30.84 3.92 -29.31
CA TYR A 481 -32.00 3.88 -28.44
C TYR A 481 -31.61 3.41 -27.02
N LEU A 482 -32.30 3.97 -26.04
CA LEU A 482 -32.11 3.58 -24.64
C LEU A 482 -32.56 2.13 -24.43
N VAL A 483 -31.80 1.36 -23.64
CA VAL A 483 -32.17 0.04 -23.15
C VAL A 483 -32.55 0.20 -21.66
N PRO A 484 -33.82 0.46 -21.35
CA PRO A 484 -34.22 0.91 -20.02
C PRO A 484 -33.96 -0.11 -18.92
N GLU A 485 -34.07 -1.42 -19.22
CA GLU A 485 -33.81 -2.52 -18.28
C GLU A 485 -32.34 -2.65 -17.86
N PHE A 486 -31.39 -2.09 -18.64
CA PHE A 486 -29.99 -2.04 -18.29
C PHE A 486 -29.54 -0.64 -17.82
N SER A 487 -30.47 0.32 -17.87
CA SER A 487 -30.20 1.70 -17.48
C SER A 487 -30.80 1.97 -16.10
N SER A 488 -30.01 2.54 -15.20
CA SER A 488 -30.40 2.62 -13.80
C SER A 488 -29.74 3.77 -13.06
N GLU A 489 -30.31 4.13 -11.92
CA GLU A 489 -29.72 4.98 -10.91
C GLU A 489 -29.61 4.21 -9.61
N VAL A 490 -28.41 4.25 -9.02
CA VAL A 490 -28.13 3.59 -7.75
C VAL A 490 -27.53 4.63 -6.81
N ASN A 491 -28.15 4.86 -5.64
CA ASN A 491 -27.64 5.78 -4.65
C ASN A 491 -27.38 5.07 -3.33
N LEU A 492 -26.14 5.13 -2.86
CA LEU A 492 -25.69 4.58 -1.58
C LEU A 492 -25.36 5.72 -0.61
N LYS A 493 -26.16 5.84 0.46
CA LYS A 493 -25.85 6.71 1.60
C LYS A 493 -25.40 5.88 2.78
N ARG A 494 -24.30 6.30 3.43
CA ARG A 494 -23.77 5.58 4.59
C ARG A 494 -23.24 6.55 5.64
N LYS A 495 -23.88 6.52 6.82
CA LYS A 495 -23.48 7.32 7.98
C LYS A 495 -22.95 6.42 9.07
N ILE A 496 -21.81 6.80 9.67
CA ILE A 496 -21.16 6.02 10.71
C ILE A 496 -20.75 6.93 11.85
N HIS A 497 -21.22 6.61 13.05
CA HIS A 497 -20.77 7.19 14.30
C HIS A 497 -19.85 6.21 15.01
N SER A 498 -18.72 6.67 15.48
CA SER A 498 -17.71 5.81 16.11
C SER A 498 -17.16 6.47 17.36
N PHE A 499 -17.03 5.68 18.43
CA PHE A 499 -16.31 6.07 19.64
C PHE A 499 -15.19 5.05 19.85
N PHE A 500 -14.02 5.52 20.26
CA PHE A 500 -12.92 4.61 20.61
C PHE A 500 -12.20 5.03 21.87
N SER A 501 -11.63 4.03 22.53
CA SER A 501 -10.69 4.20 23.63
C SER A 501 -9.49 3.29 23.38
N GLN A 502 -8.28 3.82 23.55
CA GLN A 502 -7.02 3.11 23.38
C GLN A 502 -6.12 3.37 24.57
N PHE A 503 -5.82 2.29 25.28
CA PHE A 503 -4.85 2.28 26.38
C PHE A 503 -3.51 1.75 25.85
N SER A 504 -2.41 2.40 26.21
CA SER A 504 -1.06 2.00 25.82
C SER A 504 -0.10 2.23 26.98
N THR A 505 0.76 1.25 27.26
CA THR A 505 1.75 1.36 28.32
C THR A 505 3.03 0.61 27.98
N GLN A 506 4.13 1.13 28.51
CA GLN A 506 5.43 0.47 28.43
C GLN A 506 6.02 0.36 29.84
N LYS A 507 6.40 -0.84 30.22
CA LYS A 507 7.11 -1.12 31.47
C LYS A 507 8.29 -2.00 31.17
N ASP A 508 9.50 -1.51 31.39
CA ASP A 508 10.75 -2.20 31.12
C ASP A 508 10.79 -2.76 29.67
N ASN A 509 10.89 -4.06 29.52
CA ASN A 509 10.95 -4.75 28.24
C ASN A 509 9.55 -5.09 27.68
N LEU A 510 8.48 -4.79 28.40
CA LEU A 510 7.11 -5.12 28.01
C LEU A 510 6.36 -3.86 27.59
N SER A 511 5.85 -3.87 26.37
CA SER A 511 4.92 -2.85 25.85
C SER A 511 3.60 -3.53 25.52
N TYR A 512 2.48 -2.97 25.93
CA TYR A 512 1.16 -3.48 25.55
C TYR A 512 0.17 -2.36 25.31
N SER A 513 -0.77 -2.64 24.44
CA SER A 513 -1.79 -1.74 24.00
C SER A 513 -3.10 -2.50 23.84
N ALA A 514 -4.19 -1.93 24.34
CA ALA A 514 -5.53 -2.50 24.24
C ALA A 514 -6.53 -1.39 23.89
N GLY A 515 -7.40 -1.63 22.93
CA GLY A 515 -8.35 -0.66 22.46
C GLY A 515 -9.70 -1.28 22.14
N LEU A 516 -10.73 -0.48 22.31
CA LEU A 516 -12.09 -0.83 21.92
C LEU A 516 -12.69 0.32 21.11
N ARG A 517 -13.25 -0.02 19.96
CA ARG A 517 -14.02 0.88 19.13
C ARG A 517 -15.43 0.34 18.97
N ILE A 518 -16.42 1.21 19.12
CA ILE A 518 -17.81 0.92 18.82
C ILE A 518 -18.22 1.75 17.61
N GLU A 519 -18.85 1.12 16.64
CA GLU A 519 -19.41 1.80 15.47
C GLU A 519 -20.88 1.50 15.30
N SER A 520 -21.66 2.56 15.10
CA SER A 520 -23.05 2.49 14.65
C SER A 520 -23.12 2.96 13.20
N MET A 521 -23.52 2.08 12.31
CA MET A 521 -23.63 2.35 10.88
C MET A 521 -25.10 2.30 10.44
N LYS A 522 -25.48 3.33 9.67
CA LYS A 522 -26.72 3.32 8.87
C LYS A 522 -26.34 3.34 7.39
N ARG A 523 -26.92 2.41 6.61
CA ARG A 523 -26.78 2.31 5.16
C ARG A 523 -28.16 2.33 4.52
N ASP A 524 -28.36 3.28 3.63
CA ASP A 524 -29.56 3.39 2.78
C ASP A 524 -29.10 3.19 1.33
N LEU A 525 -29.70 2.25 0.60
CA LEU A 525 -29.43 1.96 -0.81
C LEU A 525 -30.73 2.16 -1.60
N LEU A 526 -30.72 3.12 -2.50
CA LEU A 526 -31.83 3.39 -3.41
C LEU A 526 -31.49 2.81 -4.78
N LEU A 527 -32.43 2.08 -5.35
CA LEU A 527 -32.29 1.39 -6.64
C LEU A 527 -33.44 1.80 -7.52
N LYS A 528 -33.15 2.33 -8.70
CA LYS A 528 -34.18 2.71 -9.67
C LYS A 528 -33.72 2.35 -11.08
N ASP A 529 -34.52 1.61 -11.84
CA ASP A 529 -34.30 1.41 -13.26
C ASP A 529 -34.95 2.52 -14.11
N LYS A 530 -34.53 2.67 -15.35
CA LYS A 530 -35.13 3.62 -16.28
C LYS A 530 -36.33 3.04 -17.04
N ALA A 531 -36.65 1.77 -16.78
CA ALA A 531 -37.90 1.11 -17.22
C ALA A 531 -39.10 1.40 -16.27
N ASN A 532 -38.83 1.98 -15.08
CA ASN A 532 -39.80 2.21 -14.00
C ASN A 532 -40.44 0.91 -13.46
N THR A 533 -39.70 -0.19 -13.51
CA THR A 533 -40.11 -1.49 -12.97
C THR A 533 -39.55 -1.72 -11.57
N ILE A 534 -38.45 -1.07 -11.23
CA ILE A 534 -37.78 -1.15 -9.94
C ILE A 534 -37.64 0.26 -9.37
N ASP A 535 -38.17 0.48 -8.17
CA ASP A 535 -37.95 1.68 -7.33
C ASP A 535 -37.95 1.21 -5.88
N GLU A 536 -36.76 0.82 -5.40
CA GLU A 536 -36.58 0.15 -4.10
C GLU A 536 -35.65 0.93 -3.18
N SER A 537 -35.94 0.89 -1.89
CA SER A 537 -35.11 1.43 -0.82
C SER A 537 -34.77 0.34 0.17
N LEU A 538 -33.49 -0.02 0.24
CA LEU A 538 -33.00 -1.07 1.11
C LEU A 538 -32.16 -0.47 2.24
N GLN A 539 -32.47 -0.83 3.47
CA GLN A 539 -31.78 -0.35 4.66
C GLN A 539 -30.98 -1.48 5.32
N TYR A 540 -29.78 -1.16 5.77
CA TYR A 540 -28.96 -2.10 6.56
C TYR A 540 -28.24 -1.33 7.68
N ASN A 541 -28.67 -1.57 8.91
CA ASN A 541 -28.17 -0.85 10.08
C ASN A 541 -27.59 -1.85 11.08
N PHE A 542 -26.47 -1.49 11.71
CA PHE A 542 -25.90 -2.28 12.79
C PHE A 542 -25.02 -1.45 13.73
N THR A 543 -24.86 -1.95 14.95
CA THR A 543 -23.85 -1.47 15.91
C THR A 543 -22.93 -2.63 16.26
N LYS A 544 -21.61 -2.43 16.14
CA LYS A 544 -20.59 -3.48 16.36
C LYS A 544 -19.41 -2.95 17.15
N LEU A 545 -18.78 -3.86 17.91
CA LEU A 545 -17.54 -3.65 18.64
C LEU A 545 -16.36 -4.17 17.84
N TYR A 546 -15.28 -3.39 17.82
CA TYR A 546 -14.01 -3.69 17.16
C TYR A 546 -12.87 -3.61 18.18
N PRO A 547 -12.63 -4.68 18.95
CA PRO A 547 -11.51 -4.76 19.87
C PRO A 547 -10.19 -4.91 19.10
N SER A 548 -9.13 -4.35 19.68
CA SER A 548 -7.75 -4.56 19.26
C SER A 548 -6.84 -4.68 20.47
N ALA A 549 -5.82 -5.51 20.38
CA ALA A 549 -4.81 -5.68 21.41
C ALA A 549 -3.46 -6.00 20.78
N SER A 550 -2.38 -5.49 21.38
CA SER A 550 -1.03 -5.87 21.00
C SER A 550 -0.13 -5.91 22.21
N ILE A 551 0.78 -6.87 22.24
CA ILE A 551 1.81 -7.05 23.27
C ILE A 551 3.13 -7.22 22.53
N GLN A 552 4.15 -6.51 22.98
CA GLN A 552 5.52 -6.66 22.50
C GLN A 552 6.43 -6.88 23.72
N TYR A 553 7.25 -7.91 23.62
CA TYR A 553 8.28 -8.20 24.60
C TYR A 553 9.67 -8.12 23.96
N VAL A 554 10.54 -7.31 24.53
CA VAL A 554 11.94 -7.15 24.14
C VAL A 554 12.75 -8.15 24.94
N LEU A 555 13.11 -9.28 24.32
CA LEU A 555 13.93 -10.32 24.97
C LEU A 555 15.34 -9.80 25.31
N ASN A 556 15.90 -9.06 24.37
CA ASN A 556 17.16 -8.34 24.47
C ASN A 556 17.23 -7.25 23.39
N ASP A 557 18.30 -6.45 23.33
CA ASP A 557 18.48 -5.35 22.38
C ASP A 557 18.37 -5.77 20.90
N GLU A 558 18.47 -7.07 20.64
CA GLU A 558 18.45 -7.63 19.29
C GLU A 558 17.15 -8.33 18.95
N THR A 559 16.38 -8.82 19.94
CA THR A 559 15.27 -9.75 19.73
C THR A 559 13.97 -9.24 20.34
N LYS A 560 12.93 -9.19 19.50
CA LYS A 560 11.58 -8.80 19.91
C LYS A 560 10.56 -9.84 19.47
N ILE A 561 9.57 -10.07 20.33
CA ILE A 561 8.40 -10.90 20.03
C ILE A 561 7.16 -10.01 20.17
N LYS A 562 6.21 -10.20 19.28
CA LYS A 562 4.95 -9.46 19.25
C LYS A 562 3.79 -10.44 19.15
N LEU A 563 2.69 -10.16 19.88
CA LEU A 563 1.38 -10.77 19.68
C LEU A 563 0.38 -9.63 19.41
N ALA A 564 -0.46 -9.79 18.39
CA ALA A 564 -1.49 -8.81 18.08
C ALA A 564 -2.80 -9.48 17.68
N TYR A 565 -3.90 -8.85 18.06
CA TYR A 565 -5.26 -9.19 17.66
C TYR A 565 -5.99 -7.94 17.18
N SER A 566 -6.77 -8.07 16.10
CA SER A 566 -7.68 -7.01 15.68
C SER A 566 -8.94 -7.60 15.04
N LYS A 567 -10.07 -7.00 15.35
CA LYS A 567 -11.35 -7.24 14.68
C LYS A 567 -11.58 -6.14 13.64
N ARG A 568 -11.96 -6.52 12.42
CA ARG A 568 -12.08 -5.62 11.29
C ARG A 568 -13.35 -5.86 10.49
N ILE A 569 -13.62 -4.98 9.53
CA ILE A 569 -14.74 -5.06 8.60
C ILE A 569 -14.25 -4.71 7.18
N GLU A 570 -14.83 -5.34 6.18
CA GLU A 570 -14.77 -4.92 4.79
C GLU A 570 -16.18 -4.56 4.33
N ARG A 571 -16.43 -3.27 4.09
CA ARG A 571 -17.74 -2.77 3.69
C ARG A 571 -17.95 -2.94 2.20
N THR A 572 -19.19 -3.21 1.84
CA THR A 572 -19.60 -3.31 0.43
C THR A 572 -19.60 -1.94 -0.24
N THR A 573 -19.32 -1.91 -1.55
CA THR A 573 -19.33 -0.70 -2.39
C THR A 573 -20.60 -0.64 -3.23
N THR A 574 -20.96 0.53 -3.74
CA THR A 574 -22.10 0.74 -4.63
C THR A 574 -22.07 -0.20 -5.83
N PHE A 575 -20.88 -0.31 -6.47
CA PHE A 575 -20.71 -1.19 -7.62
C PHE A 575 -21.01 -2.67 -7.31
N LYS A 576 -20.57 -3.19 -6.17
CA LYS A 576 -20.87 -4.58 -5.77
C LYS A 576 -22.34 -4.80 -5.39
N MET A 577 -23.08 -3.73 -5.10
CA MET A 577 -24.49 -3.80 -4.72
C MET A 577 -25.44 -3.38 -5.86
N ASN A 578 -24.93 -2.94 -7.01
CA ASN A 578 -25.73 -2.60 -8.18
C ASN A 578 -26.30 -3.88 -8.82
N PRO A 579 -27.62 -4.16 -8.74
CA PRO A 579 -28.20 -5.37 -9.31
C PRO A 579 -28.39 -5.30 -10.83
N PHE A 580 -28.16 -4.15 -11.44
CA PHE A 580 -28.33 -3.97 -12.87
C PHE A 580 -27.09 -4.44 -13.63
N PRO A 581 -27.26 -5.27 -14.68
CA PRO A 581 -26.13 -5.78 -15.46
C PRO A 581 -25.38 -4.65 -16.19
N GLU A 582 -24.05 -4.60 -16.01
CA GLU A 582 -23.15 -3.72 -16.75
C GLU A 582 -22.32 -4.55 -17.73
N ARG A 583 -22.25 -4.13 -19.00
CA ARG A 583 -21.42 -4.79 -20.01
C ARG A 583 -19.92 -4.51 -19.75
N GLU A 584 -19.19 -5.53 -19.36
CA GLU A 584 -17.73 -5.43 -19.19
C GLU A 584 -16.98 -5.69 -20.50
N HIS A 585 -17.38 -6.75 -21.20
CA HIS A 585 -16.90 -7.20 -22.50
C HIS A 585 -18.05 -7.80 -23.29
N THR A 586 -17.81 -8.14 -24.56
CA THR A 586 -18.85 -8.81 -25.36
C THR A 586 -19.34 -10.12 -24.73
N GLU A 587 -18.42 -10.88 -24.10
CA GLU A 587 -18.72 -12.16 -23.45
C GLU A 587 -19.02 -12.06 -21.94
N THR A 588 -19.13 -10.86 -21.37
CA THR A 588 -19.23 -10.71 -19.91
C THR A 588 -20.14 -9.54 -19.51
N LEU A 589 -21.15 -9.84 -18.72
CA LEU A 589 -21.88 -8.89 -17.90
C LEU A 589 -21.35 -8.92 -16.47
N GLU A 590 -21.44 -7.82 -15.77
CA GLU A 590 -21.12 -7.72 -14.34
C GLU A 590 -22.31 -7.15 -13.58
N GLN A 591 -22.64 -7.76 -12.45
CA GLN A 591 -23.84 -7.45 -11.66
C GLN A 591 -23.50 -7.57 -10.17
N GLY A 592 -24.08 -6.72 -9.36
CA GLY A 592 -24.00 -6.79 -7.92
C GLY A 592 -25.20 -7.48 -7.27
N ASP A 593 -25.13 -7.60 -5.94
CA ASP A 593 -26.22 -8.05 -5.09
C ASP A 593 -26.53 -6.96 -4.06
N PRO A 594 -27.73 -6.34 -4.10
CA PRO A 594 -28.10 -5.25 -3.19
C PRO A 594 -28.19 -5.71 -1.72
N ASN A 595 -28.35 -7.01 -1.47
CA ASN A 595 -28.46 -7.61 -0.14
C ASN A 595 -27.11 -7.97 0.48
N LEU A 596 -26.00 -7.62 -0.16
CA LEU A 596 -24.66 -7.92 0.36
C LEU A 596 -24.47 -7.40 1.80
N LYS A 597 -24.02 -8.32 2.64
CA LYS A 597 -23.56 -8.04 4.01
C LYS A 597 -22.07 -7.75 4.02
N PRO A 598 -21.59 -6.87 4.90
CA PRO A 598 -20.17 -6.66 5.10
C PRO A 598 -19.44 -7.94 5.53
N GLU A 599 -18.17 -8.07 5.14
CA GLU A 599 -17.31 -9.11 5.68
C GLU A 599 -16.79 -8.70 7.06
N PHE A 600 -16.78 -9.63 8.01
CA PHE A 600 -16.22 -9.44 9.35
C PHE A 600 -14.99 -10.32 9.53
N ILE A 601 -13.91 -9.73 10.02
CA ILE A 601 -12.61 -10.35 10.08
C ILE A 601 -12.09 -10.35 11.51
N ASP A 602 -11.65 -11.53 11.98
CA ASP A 602 -10.84 -11.69 13.18
C ASP A 602 -9.43 -12.08 12.75
N GLN A 603 -8.42 -11.35 13.21
CA GLN A 603 -7.01 -11.57 12.85
C GLN A 603 -6.13 -11.63 14.08
N ILE A 604 -5.28 -12.67 14.13
CA ILE A 604 -4.25 -12.86 15.15
C ILE A 604 -2.89 -12.94 14.46
N GLU A 605 -1.89 -12.28 15.02
CA GLU A 605 -0.52 -12.28 14.51
C GLU A 605 0.48 -12.54 15.64
N ILE A 606 1.47 -13.39 15.36
CA ILE A 606 2.66 -13.58 16.22
C ILE A 606 3.86 -13.13 15.38
N GLY A 607 4.50 -12.04 15.78
CA GLY A 607 5.67 -11.48 15.12
C GLY A 607 6.95 -11.79 15.88
N PHE A 608 8.01 -12.06 15.16
CA PHE A 608 9.37 -12.21 15.65
C PHE A 608 10.30 -11.32 14.85
N GLU A 609 11.16 -10.56 15.52
CA GLU A 609 12.21 -9.75 14.90
C GLU A 609 13.53 -10.01 15.61
N LYS A 610 14.59 -10.22 14.83
CA LYS A 610 15.96 -10.34 15.33
C LYS A 610 16.88 -9.44 14.52
N LYS A 611 17.60 -8.55 15.20
CA LYS A 611 18.75 -7.84 14.65
C LYS A 611 19.93 -8.82 14.69
N LEU A 612 20.62 -8.92 13.56
CA LEU A 612 21.83 -9.71 13.43
C LEU A 612 23.05 -8.76 13.33
N ASN A 613 24.26 -9.30 13.38
CA ASN A 613 25.48 -8.52 13.19
C ASN A 613 25.42 -7.71 11.88
N ASN A 614 26.14 -6.59 11.81
CA ASN A 614 26.23 -5.71 10.63
C ASN A 614 24.92 -5.05 10.19
N ASN A 615 24.01 -4.73 11.11
CA ASN A 615 22.71 -4.15 10.82
C ASN A 615 21.78 -5.02 9.93
N ASN A 616 22.04 -6.32 9.87
CA ASN A 616 21.13 -7.26 9.27
C ASN A 616 19.92 -7.47 10.17
N ARG A 617 18.77 -7.74 9.57
CA ARG A 617 17.53 -8.04 10.31
C ARG A 617 16.82 -9.22 9.70
N LEU A 618 16.28 -10.05 10.56
CA LEU A 618 15.33 -11.10 10.21
C LEU A 618 14.01 -10.78 10.91
N PHE A 619 12.91 -10.90 10.20
CA PHE A 619 11.60 -10.86 10.81
C PHE A 619 10.70 -11.96 10.24
N SER A 620 9.79 -12.43 11.07
CA SER A 620 8.79 -13.41 10.69
C SER A 620 7.47 -13.07 11.37
N THR A 621 6.36 -13.32 10.69
CA THR A 621 5.01 -13.16 11.23
C THR A 621 4.17 -14.37 10.88
N LEU A 622 3.78 -15.12 11.88
CA LEU A 622 2.72 -16.13 11.76
C LEU A 622 1.37 -15.41 11.94
N TYR A 623 0.42 -15.66 11.05
CA TYR A 623 -0.89 -15.05 11.15
C TYR A 623 -2.03 -16.03 10.87
N PHE A 624 -3.13 -15.79 11.56
CA PHE A 624 -4.41 -16.45 11.35
C PHE A 624 -5.48 -15.41 11.09
N ARG A 625 -6.28 -15.60 10.03
CA ARG A 625 -7.40 -14.74 9.68
C ARG A 625 -8.65 -15.59 9.46
N ASN A 626 -9.73 -15.23 10.13
CA ASN A 626 -11.04 -15.81 9.94
C ASN A 626 -12.00 -14.73 9.41
N THR A 627 -12.56 -14.95 8.22
CA THR A 627 -13.45 -13.99 7.55
C THR A 627 -14.84 -14.60 7.40
N LYS A 628 -15.86 -13.89 7.89
CA LYS A 628 -17.27 -14.24 7.75
C LYS A 628 -17.92 -13.40 6.66
N ASN A 629 -18.93 -13.96 5.97
CA ASN A 629 -19.67 -13.32 4.89
C ASN A 629 -18.77 -12.91 3.71
N VAL A 630 -17.83 -13.77 3.33
CA VAL A 630 -16.89 -13.50 2.25
C VAL A 630 -17.64 -13.14 0.97
N VAL A 631 -17.32 -11.99 0.39
CA VAL A 631 -17.86 -11.53 -0.88
C VAL A 631 -16.95 -11.98 -2.01
N ASN A 632 -17.46 -12.86 -2.87
CA ASN A 632 -16.76 -13.26 -4.08
C ASN A 632 -17.60 -12.96 -5.33
N ARG A 633 -16.93 -12.91 -6.45
CA ARG A 633 -17.52 -12.82 -7.77
C ARG A 633 -17.69 -14.24 -8.30
N VAL A 634 -18.93 -14.58 -8.63
CA VAL A 634 -19.33 -15.90 -9.12
C VAL A 634 -19.92 -15.75 -10.51
N ASN A 635 -19.51 -16.60 -11.44
CA ASN A 635 -20.00 -16.59 -12.81
C ASN A 635 -21.20 -17.54 -12.97
N THR A 636 -22.16 -17.11 -13.75
CA THR A 636 -23.29 -17.91 -14.25
C THR A 636 -23.40 -17.70 -15.75
N VAL A 637 -24.10 -18.61 -16.45
CA VAL A 637 -24.39 -18.46 -17.88
C VAL A 637 -25.53 -17.50 -18.06
N TYR A 638 -25.36 -16.49 -18.93
CA TYR A 638 -26.41 -15.54 -19.33
C TYR A 638 -27.06 -15.92 -20.66
N ASN A 639 -26.21 -16.22 -21.66
CA ASN A 639 -26.62 -16.76 -22.96
C ASN A 639 -25.44 -17.51 -23.61
N ASP A 640 -25.57 -17.91 -24.88
CA ASP A 640 -24.61 -18.76 -25.61
C ASP A 640 -23.15 -18.41 -25.45
N SER A 641 -22.80 -17.12 -25.49
CA SER A 641 -21.43 -16.64 -25.41
C SER A 641 -21.16 -15.67 -24.26
N VAL A 642 -22.16 -15.42 -23.41
CA VAL A 642 -22.07 -14.38 -22.38
C VAL A 642 -22.25 -14.98 -20.97
N LEU A 643 -21.28 -14.71 -20.13
CA LEU A 643 -21.31 -15.02 -18.71
C LEU A 643 -21.76 -13.78 -17.91
N ASN A 644 -22.56 -14.00 -16.88
CA ASN A 644 -22.91 -12.98 -15.90
C ASN A 644 -22.08 -13.19 -14.64
N ARG A 645 -21.31 -12.17 -14.24
CA ARG A 645 -20.47 -12.17 -13.03
C ARG A 645 -21.21 -11.47 -11.91
N ILE A 646 -21.58 -12.21 -10.88
CA ILE A 646 -22.40 -11.73 -9.78
C ILE A 646 -21.55 -11.64 -8.51
N TYR A 647 -21.59 -10.50 -7.81
CA TYR A 647 -21.04 -10.41 -6.46
C TYR A 647 -22.02 -10.99 -5.45
N SER A 648 -21.57 -11.92 -4.62
CA SER A 648 -22.40 -12.55 -3.60
C SER A 648 -21.62 -12.88 -2.33
N ASN A 649 -22.31 -12.95 -1.18
CA ASN A 649 -21.74 -13.51 0.05
C ASN A 649 -21.72 -15.04 -0.06
N VAL A 650 -20.59 -15.63 -0.42
CA VAL A 650 -20.48 -17.07 -0.72
C VAL A 650 -20.17 -17.95 0.49
N GLY A 651 -19.90 -17.37 1.67
CA GLY A 651 -19.61 -18.16 2.87
C GLY A 651 -18.52 -17.58 3.76
N ASN A 652 -17.66 -18.45 4.31
CA ASN A 652 -16.60 -18.07 5.23
C ASN A 652 -15.24 -18.56 4.74
N SER A 653 -14.18 -17.83 5.06
CA SER A 653 -12.81 -18.27 4.76
C SER A 653 -11.91 -18.24 5.97
N LYS A 654 -10.95 -19.16 5.99
CA LYS A 654 -9.85 -19.21 6.95
C LYS A 654 -8.53 -19.10 6.21
N THR A 655 -7.62 -18.30 6.73
CA THR A 655 -6.28 -18.15 6.20
C THR A 655 -5.28 -18.36 7.33
N ILE A 656 -4.34 -19.26 7.14
CA ILE A 656 -3.18 -19.47 8.03
C ILE A 656 -1.93 -19.26 7.18
N GLY A 657 -1.00 -18.42 7.64
CA GLY A 657 0.19 -18.15 6.86
C GLY A 657 1.37 -17.65 7.67
N VAL A 658 2.52 -17.70 7.02
CA VAL A 658 3.80 -17.20 7.53
C VAL A 658 4.39 -16.23 6.53
N GLU A 659 4.72 -15.04 7.01
CA GLU A 659 5.53 -14.06 6.32
C GLU A 659 6.94 -14.07 6.89
N ILE A 660 7.95 -14.09 6.05
CA ILE A 660 9.37 -14.03 6.44
C ILE A 660 10.03 -12.95 5.61
N GLY A 661 10.88 -12.15 6.25
CA GLY A 661 11.70 -11.17 5.55
C GLY A 661 13.06 -10.99 6.19
N ALA A 662 14.05 -10.71 5.35
CA ALA A 662 15.41 -10.43 5.76
C ALA A 662 15.92 -9.17 5.09
N ASP A 663 16.47 -8.25 5.89
CA ASP A 663 17.22 -7.08 5.44
C ASP A 663 18.70 -7.41 5.60
N ILE A 664 19.40 -7.60 4.46
CA ILE A 664 20.77 -8.12 4.40
C ILE A 664 21.68 -7.00 3.93
N ASN A 665 22.52 -6.51 4.83
CA ASN A 665 23.55 -5.52 4.57
C ASN A 665 24.93 -6.20 4.57
N LYS A 666 25.29 -6.86 3.47
CA LYS A 666 26.54 -7.61 3.36
C LYS A 666 27.76 -6.68 3.42
N SER A 667 27.60 -5.45 2.89
CA SER A 667 28.64 -4.42 2.92
C SER A 667 28.04 -3.03 2.70
N LYS A 668 28.84 -1.96 2.81
CA LYS A 668 28.42 -0.61 2.39
C LYS A 668 27.97 -0.57 0.92
N LYS A 669 28.48 -1.50 0.08
CA LYS A 669 28.20 -1.58 -1.35
C LYS A 669 27.01 -2.48 -1.69
N TRP A 670 26.71 -3.51 -0.90
CA TRP A 670 25.67 -4.49 -1.24
C TRP A 670 24.62 -4.60 -0.15
N LYS A 671 23.39 -4.24 -0.52
CA LYS A 671 22.21 -4.31 0.32
C LYS A 671 21.13 -5.09 -0.41
N SER A 672 20.51 -6.02 0.28
CA SER A 672 19.42 -6.81 -0.27
C SER A 672 18.28 -6.93 0.75
N PHE A 673 17.08 -6.86 0.25
CA PHE A 673 15.88 -7.26 0.95
C PHE A 673 15.29 -8.49 0.27
N VAL A 674 14.99 -9.53 1.05
CA VAL A 674 14.26 -10.73 0.59
C VAL A 674 13.05 -10.89 1.49
N GLY A 675 11.87 -10.97 0.90
CA GLY A 675 10.64 -11.21 1.62
C GLY A 675 9.81 -12.29 0.94
N GLY A 676 9.11 -13.09 1.72
CA GLY A 676 8.23 -14.12 1.23
C GLY A 676 7.03 -14.30 2.14
N ASN A 677 5.94 -14.78 1.56
CA ASN A 677 4.72 -15.12 2.27
C ASN A 677 4.19 -16.44 1.72
N ILE A 678 3.86 -17.36 2.61
CA ILE A 678 3.18 -18.62 2.28
C ILE A 678 1.96 -18.76 3.18
N TYR A 679 0.82 -19.08 2.58
CA TYR A 679 -0.41 -19.27 3.34
C TYR A 679 -1.33 -20.31 2.70
N ASN A 680 -2.10 -20.97 3.52
CA ASN A 680 -3.25 -21.75 3.11
C ASN A 680 -4.52 -20.89 3.17
N TYR A 681 -5.28 -20.85 2.10
CA TYR A 681 -6.57 -20.20 1.99
C TYR A 681 -7.66 -21.28 1.82
N ASP A 682 -8.56 -21.41 2.81
CA ASP A 682 -9.69 -22.32 2.82
C ASP A 682 -10.99 -21.51 2.80
N LEU A 683 -11.78 -21.66 1.72
CA LEU A 683 -13.09 -21.04 1.52
C LEU A 683 -14.15 -22.13 1.50
N LYS A 684 -15.21 -21.97 2.29
CA LYS A 684 -16.36 -22.87 2.33
C LYS A 684 -17.67 -22.09 2.37
N GLY A 685 -18.61 -22.49 1.52
CA GLY A 685 -19.91 -21.86 1.45
C GLY A 685 -20.76 -22.40 0.32
N SER A 686 -21.67 -21.57 -0.20
CA SER A 686 -22.56 -21.92 -1.29
C SER A 686 -22.97 -20.69 -2.10
N PHE A 687 -23.35 -20.92 -3.33
CA PHE A 687 -24.00 -19.94 -4.20
C PHE A 687 -25.07 -20.66 -5.00
N ASP A 688 -26.28 -20.13 -5.02
CA ASP A 688 -27.42 -20.70 -5.72
C ASP A 688 -27.67 -22.19 -5.32
N ASN A 689 -27.69 -22.44 -4.01
CA ASN A 689 -27.82 -23.76 -3.38
C ASN A 689 -26.75 -24.80 -3.77
N ARG A 690 -25.69 -24.39 -4.45
CA ARG A 690 -24.55 -25.25 -4.83
C ARG A 690 -23.35 -24.98 -3.94
N PRO A 691 -22.63 -26.00 -3.47
CA PRO A 691 -21.46 -25.81 -2.62
C PRO A 691 -20.32 -25.14 -3.38
N ILE A 692 -19.65 -24.21 -2.69
CA ILE A 692 -18.38 -23.63 -3.10
C ILE A 692 -17.35 -24.04 -2.08
N SER A 693 -16.29 -24.70 -2.53
CA SER A 693 -15.14 -25.05 -1.70
C SER A 693 -13.85 -24.80 -2.47
N SER A 694 -12.95 -24.05 -1.87
CA SER A 694 -11.61 -23.79 -2.43
C SER A 694 -10.58 -23.92 -1.33
N ASN A 695 -9.57 -24.74 -1.53
CA ASN A 695 -8.42 -24.85 -0.64
C ASN A 695 -7.15 -24.74 -1.48
N SER A 696 -6.32 -23.75 -1.19
CA SER A 696 -5.11 -23.45 -1.96
C SER A 696 -3.97 -23.01 -1.07
N ILE A 697 -2.78 -23.59 -1.30
CA ILE A 697 -1.53 -23.06 -0.74
C ILE A 697 -0.97 -22.05 -1.75
N ILE A 698 -0.83 -20.82 -1.29
CA ILE A 698 -0.39 -19.69 -2.11
C ILE A 698 0.89 -19.14 -1.50
N TYR A 699 1.87 -18.88 -2.36
CA TYR A 699 3.12 -18.27 -1.91
C TYR A 699 3.55 -17.14 -2.84
N SER A 700 4.28 -16.20 -2.26
CA SER A 700 4.85 -15.05 -2.97
C SER A 700 6.27 -14.78 -2.50
N LEU A 701 7.08 -14.22 -3.40
CA LEU A 701 8.46 -13.82 -3.14
C LEU A 701 8.69 -12.40 -3.65
N ASN A 702 9.36 -11.59 -2.83
CA ASN A 702 9.81 -10.24 -3.19
C ASN A 702 11.30 -10.15 -2.92
N LEU A 703 12.08 -9.85 -3.96
CA LEU A 703 13.51 -9.59 -3.88
C LEU A 703 13.80 -8.16 -4.33
N ASN A 704 14.60 -7.47 -3.56
CA ASN A 704 15.17 -6.17 -3.92
C ASN A 704 16.66 -6.19 -3.54
N SER A 705 17.54 -6.16 -4.52
CA SER A 705 18.99 -6.23 -4.32
C SER A 705 19.67 -5.04 -5.01
N THR A 706 20.39 -4.25 -4.24
CA THR A 706 21.12 -3.07 -4.72
C THR A 706 22.62 -3.25 -4.52
N TYR A 707 23.36 -3.14 -5.59
CA TYR A 707 24.81 -3.12 -5.59
C TYR A 707 25.33 -1.74 -6.00
N ARG A 708 26.11 -1.10 -5.13
CA ARG A 708 26.80 0.17 -5.39
C ARG A 708 28.19 -0.14 -5.87
N PHE A 709 28.47 0.05 -7.16
CA PHE A 709 29.78 -0.22 -7.73
C PHE A 709 30.69 1.00 -7.63
N TRP A 710 30.17 2.24 -7.67
CA TRP A 710 30.86 3.49 -7.32
C TRP A 710 30.08 4.21 -6.22
N ASP A 711 30.66 5.23 -5.61
CA ASP A 711 29.99 5.99 -4.55
C ASP A 711 28.74 6.72 -5.05
N ASP A 712 28.73 7.08 -6.33
CA ASP A 712 27.68 7.81 -7.02
C ASP A 712 26.83 6.93 -7.96
N ALA A 713 27.16 5.63 -8.11
CA ALA A 713 26.44 4.74 -9.03
C ALA A 713 26.07 3.39 -8.42
N SER A 714 24.87 2.92 -8.77
CA SER A 714 24.34 1.65 -8.26
C SER A 714 23.43 0.96 -9.25
N LEU A 715 23.44 -0.36 -9.18
CA LEU A 715 22.53 -1.26 -9.90
C LEU A 715 21.56 -1.88 -8.90
N GLN A 716 20.27 -1.88 -9.22
CA GLN A 716 19.23 -2.53 -8.43
C GLN A 716 18.48 -3.55 -9.28
N PHE A 717 18.38 -4.76 -8.78
CA PHE A 717 17.52 -5.81 -9.32
C PHE A 717 16.32 -6.00 -8.39
N THR A 718 15.11 -6.05 -8.95
CA THR A 718 13.89 -6.39 -8.21
C THR A 718 13.17 -7.54 -8.90
N PHE A 719 12.59 -8.41 -8.09
CA PHE A 719 11.84 -9.57 -8.57
C PHE A 719 10.65 -9.82 -7.66
N ASN A 720 9.46 -9.88 -8.25
CA ASN A 720 8.23 -10.21 -7.57
C ASN A 720 7.63 -11.47 -8.21
N TYR A 721 7.20 -12.41 -7.38
CA TYR A 721 6.59 -13.66 -7.79
C TYR A 721 5.33 -13.93 -6.99
N LEU A 722 4.29 -14.40 -7.66
CA LEU A 722 3.05 -14.92 -7.07
C LEU A 722 2.77 -16.29 -7.69
N SER A 723 2.52 -17.31 -6.86
CA SER A 723 2.20 -18.66 -7.29
C SER A 723 0.82 -18.76 -7.96
N ASP A 724 0.58 -19.87 -8.61
CA ASP A 724 -0.77 -20.27 -9.00
C ASP A 724 -1.67 -20.34 -7.76
N ARG A 725 -2.98 -20.11 -7.95
CA ARG A 725 -3.96 -20.17 -6.88
C ARG A 725 -5.30 -20.70 -7.37
N ILE A 726 -5.94 -21.51 -6.56
CA ILE A 726 -7.32 -21.93 -6.78
C ILE A 726 -8.24 -20.82 -6.27
N THR A 727 -9.23 -20.47 -7.08
CA THR A 727 -10.26 -19.46 -6.77
C THR A 727 -11.58 -20.15 -6.39
N ALA A 728 -12.65 -19.38 -6.18
CA ALA A 728 -13.97 -19.94 -5.87
C ALA A 728 -14.56 -20.82 -7.00
N GLN A 729 -14.18 -20.57 -8.25
CA GLN A 729 -14.70 -21.26 -9.44
C GLN A 729 -13.61 -21.55 -10.49
N GLY A 730 -12.37 -21.82 -10.11
CA GLY A 730 -11.30 -22.08 -11.06
C GLY A 730 -9.93 -21.76 -10.51
N GLU A 731 -9.08 -21.21 -11.35
CA GLU A 731 -7.68 -20.94 -10.99
C GLU A 731 -7.13 -19.71 -11.70
N ASP A 732 -6.18 -19.04 -11.04
CA ASP A 732 -5.31 -18.02 -11.63
C ASP A 732 -3.89 -18.59 -11.70
N SER A 733 -3.25 -18.49 -12.86
CA SER A 733 -1.86 -18.93 -13.02
C SER A 733 -0.89 -17.99 -12.29
N ARG A 734 0.34 -18.48 -12.10
CA ARG A 734 1.44 -17.69 -11.55
C ARG A 734 1.68 -16.40 -12.34
N TYR A 735 2.26 -15.42 -11.65
CA TYR A 735 2.68 -14.16 -12.24
C TYR A 735 3.98 -13.69 -11.60
N TYR A 736 4.91 -13.16 -12.40
CA TYR A 736 6.16 -12.60 -11.90
C TYR A 736 6.60 -11.39 -12.71
N ASN A 737 7.44 -10.54 -12.10
CA ASN A 737 7.88 -9.28 -12.69
C ASN A 737 9.34 -8.96 -12.28
N PRO A 738 10.32 -9.24 -13.14
CA PRO A 738 11.72 -8.86 -12.93
C PRO A 738 12.00 -7.46 -13.48
N ASN A 739 12.82 -6.67 -12.76
CA ASN A 739 13.23 -5.34 -13.22
C ASN A 739 14.71 -5.09 -12.88
N LEU A 740 15.39 -4.32 -13.71
CA LEU A 740 16.76 -3.88 -13.51
C LEU A 740 16.80 -2.34 -13.58
N THR A 741 17.51 -1.71 -12.65
CA THR A 741 17.59 -0.25 -12.58
C THR A 741 19.03 0.18 -12.34
N LEU A 742 19.55 0.98 -13.25
CA LEU A 742 20.83 1.64 -13.12
C LEU A 742 20.61 3.10 -12.72
N GLU A 743 21.24 3.53 -11.64
CA GLU A 743 21.17 4.91 -11.15
C GLU A 743 22.56 5.47 -11.00
N LYS A 744 22.77 6.69 -11.48
CA LYS A 744 23.97 7.49 -11.25
C LYS A 744 23.60 8.89 -10.79
N THR A 745 24.36 9.42 -9.83
CA THR A 745 24.21 10.78 -9.29
C THR A 745 25.35 11.66 -9.75
N PHE A 746 25.04 12.94 -9.96
CA PHE A 746 25.96 13.97 -10.42
C PHE A 746 25.74 15.25 -9.60
N LEU A 747 26.63 16.24 -9.73
CA LEU A 747 26.50 17.57 -9.13
C LEU A 747 26.25 17.51 -7.61
N ASP A 748 27.12 16.82 -6.88
CA ASP A 748 26.99 16.62 -5.43
C ASP A 748 25.61 16.09 -5.01
N ASN A 749 25.15 15.04 -5.70
CA ASN A 749 23.86 14.38 -5.51
C ASN A 749 22.62 15.23 -5.87
N ARG A 750 22.80 16.36 -6.57
CA ARG A 750 21.67 17.18 -7.02
C ARG A 750 20.98 16.65 -8.27
N LEU A 751 21.77 16.12 -9.23
CA LEU A 751 21.22 15.51 -10.44
C LEU A 751 21.32 13.99 -10.34
N LYS A 752 20.18 13.28 -10.54
CA LYS A 752 20.11 11.83 -10.59
C LYS A 752 19.59 11.41 -11.96
N ILE A 753 20.29 10.51 -12.58
CA ILE A 753 19.87 9.86 -13.84
C ILE A 753 19.58 8.40 -13.51
N THR A 754 18.39 7.94 -13.89
CA THR A 754 17.96 6.56 -13.62
C THR A 754 17.49 5.93 -14.93
N LEU A 755 18.17 4.87 -15.38
CA LEU A 755 17.76 4.02 -16.49
C LEU A 755 17.09 2.77 -15.92
N GLN A 756 15.89 2.45 -16.39
CA GLN A 756 15.10 1.33 -15.91
C GLN A 756 14.79 0.39 -17.07
N TRP A 757 14.98 -0.89 -16.84
CA TRP A 757 14.51 -1.98 -17.69
C TRP A 757 13.47 -2.77 -16.89
N LEU A 758 12.22 -2.65 -17.26
CA LEU A 758 11.07 -3.11 -16.51
C LEU A 758 10.39 -4.29 -17.20
N ASN A 759 9.85 -5.21 -16.41
CA ASN A 759 9.16 -6.40 -16.88
C ASN A 759 10.00 -7.22 -17.87
N ILE A 760 11.24 -7.54 -17.45
CA ILE A 760 12.24 -8.19 -18.31
C ILE A 760 11.76 -9.59 -18.73
N ASP A 761 11.83 -9.90 -20.01
CA ASP A 761 11.67 -11.28 -20.47
C ASP A 761 12.96 -12.07 -20.23
N LEU A 762 12.95 -12.95 -19.25
CA LEU A 762 14.09 -13.81 -18.93
C LEU A 762 14.20 -15.04 -19.85
N GLY A 763 13.22 -15.28 -20.72
CA GLY A 763 13.17 -16.45 -21.57
C GLY A 763 13.00 -17.79 -20.85
N LEU A 764 12.91 -17.79 -19.53
CA LEU A 764 12.79 -18.99 -18.70
C LEU A 764 11.34 -19.42 -18.50
N LEU A 765 10.47 -18.44 -18.34
CA LEU A 765 9.03 -18.57 -18.16
C LEU A 765 8.42 -17.33 -18.80
N LYS A 766 7.18 -17.40 -19.23
CA LYS A 766 6.50 -16.22 -19.78
C LYS A 766 6.18 -15.22 -18.67
N SER A 767 7.05 -14.24 -18.47
CA SER A 767 7.02 -13.27 -17.37
C SER A 767 5.85 -12.30 -17.46
N ASN A 768 5.30 -12.11 -18.65
CA ASN A 768 4.28 -11.15 -18.98
C ASN A 768 2.88 -11.77 -19.11
N GLU A 769 2.72 -13.07 -18.88
CA GLU A 769 1.45 -13.75 -19.07
C GLU A 769 0.81 -14.14 -17.76
N GLN A 770 -0.49 -13.96 -17.68
CA GLN A 770 -1.33 -14.49 -16.61
C GLN A 770 -2.62 -15.06 -17.18
N ARG A 771 -2.84 -16.34 -16.97
CA ARG A 771 -4.06 -17.05 -17.32
C ARG A 771 -5.03 -17.07 -16.16
N ILE A 772 -6.27 -16.69 -16.43
CA ILE A 772 -7.38 -16.75 -15.49
C ILE A 772 -8.39 -17.74 -16.07
N THR A 773 -8.62 -18.83 -15.36
CA THR A 773 -9.57 -19.88 -15.76
C THR A 773 -10.71 -19.92 -14.76
N THR A 774 -11.94 -19.94 -15.25
CA THR A 774 -13.13 -20.07 -14.42
C THR A 774 -14.08 -21.08 -15.07
N PHE A 775 -14.62 -22.00 -14.27
CA PHE A 775 -15.51 -23.02 -14.80
C PHE A 775 -16.58 -23.45 -13.78
N ARG A 776 -17.65 -23.99 -14.29
CA ARG A 776 -18.63 -24.77 -13.55
C ARG A 776 -18.97 -25.98 -14.40
N LYS A 777 -18.80 -27.16 -13.80
CA LYS A 777 -19.03 -28.42 -14.48
C LYS A 777 -20.43 -28.44 -15.10
N ASP A 778 -20.52 -28.92 -16.35
CA ASP A 778 -21.74 -29.07 -17.16
C ASP A 778 -22.52 -27.75 -17.40
N GLU A 779 -21.88 -26.57 -17.23
CA GLU A 779 -22.49 -25.28 -17.51
C GLU A 779 -21.58 -24.38 -18.35
N PHE A 780 -20.36 -24.12 -17.90
CA PHE A 780 -19.44 -23.25 -18.64
C PHE A 780 -17.98 -23.53 -18.29
N TYR A 781 -17.12 -23.15 -19.23
CA TYR A 781 -15.68 -23.02 -19.06
C TYR A 781 -15.23 -21.72 -19.73
N THR A 782 -14.39 -20.95 -19.09
CA THR A 782 -13.73 -19.79 -19.69
C THR A 782 -12.28 -19.72 -19.24
N THR A 783 -11.41 -19.42 -20.17
CA THR A 783 -10.01 -19.10 -19.89
C THR A 783 -9.62 -17.83 -20.63
N THR A 784 -8.86 -16.98 -19.98
CA THR A 784 -8.32 -15.75 -20.57
C THR A 784 -6.86 -15.63 -20.19
N ASN A 785 -5.98 -15.62 -21.18
CA ASN A 785 -4.56 -15.35 -21.03
C ASN A 785 -4.30 -13.88 -21.37
N TYR A 786 -3.86 -13.12 -20.40
CA TYR A 786 -3.47 -11.71 -20.55
C TYR A 786 -1.97 -11.66 -20.77
N ILE A 787 -1.55 -11.09 -21.90
CA ILE A 787 -0.17 -10.93 -22.32
C ILE A 787 0.17 -9.44 -22.25
N TYR A 788 1.10 -9.06 -21.39
CA TYR A 788 1.52 -7.66 -21.17
C TYR A 788 2.87 -7.41 -21.82
N GLU A 789 3.11 -6.15 -22.11
CA GLU A 789 4.37 -5.69 -22.66
C GLU A 789 5.55 -6.02 -21.74
N VAL A 790 6.59 -6.59 -22.32
CA VAL A 790 7.91 -6.86 -21.70
C VAL A 790 8.94 -5.84 -22.15
N ASP A 791 10.10 -5.86 -21.51
CA ASP A 791 11.30 -5.10 -21.87
C ASP A 791 11.08 -3.60 -22.03
N ILE A 792 10.33 -3.02 -21.09
CA ILE A 792 10.02 -1.60 -21.08
C ILE A 792 11.25 -0.82 -20.62
N ILE A 793 11.80 0.04 -21.48
CA ILE A 793 12.94 0.90 -21.16
C ILE A 793 12.47 2.31 -20.81
N MET A 794 12.89 2.82 -19.64
CA MET A 794 12.53 4.15 -19.13
C MET A 794 13.76 4.93 -18.71
N LEU A 795 13.78 6.22 -19.00
CA LEU A 795 14.79 7.17 -18.51
C LEU A 795 14.11 8.18 -17.57
N ASN A 796 14.68 8.37 -16.39
CA ASN A 796 14.23 9.39 -15.44
C ASN A 796 15.39 10.32 -15.09
N LEU A 797 15.11 11.63 -15.12
CA LEU A 797 16.03 12.69 -14.69
C LEU A 797 15.42 13.37 -13.47
N SER A 798 16.14 13.48 -12.38
CA SER A 798 15.70 14.12 -11.15
C SER A 798 16.71 15.18 -10.73
N TYR A 799 16.27 16.43 -10.66
CA TYR A 799 17.10 17.54 -10.20
C TYR A 799 16.56 18.10 -8.88
N ILE A 800 17.46 18.20 -7.89
CA ILE A 800 17.16 18.70 -6.56
C ILE A 800 17.87 20.02 -6.37
N PHE A 801 17.11 21.08 -6.07
CA PHE A 801 17.68 22.37 -5.68
C PHE A 801 17.34 22.64 -4.21
N LYS A 802 18.37 23.01 -3.46
CA LYS A 802 18.29 23.29 -2.05
C LYS A 802 18.82 24.70 -1.80
N ASN A 803 18.06 25.48 -1.07
CA ASN A 803 18.53 26.75 -0.52
C ASN A 803 18.21 26.73 0.98
N GLY A 804 19.24 26.54 1.84
CA GLY A 804 19.07 26.43 3.27
C GLY A 804 19.81 25.25 3.90
N LYS A 805 19.97 25.30 5.22
CA LYS A 805 20.70 24.30 6.03
C LYS A 805 19.98 22.96 6.01
N ASN A 806 20.70 21.95 5.56
CA ASN A 806 20.19 20.56 5.48
C ASN A 806 20.02 19.96 6.88
N LYS A 807 18.79 19.72 7.31
CA LYS A 807 18.45 18.60 8.20
C LYS A 807 17.00 18.19 7.92
N SER A 808 16.82 17.00 7.36
CA SER A 808 15.52 16.33 7.39
C SER A 808 15.25 15.92 8.83
N LYS A 809 14.48 16.69 9.59
CA LYS A 809 13.76 16.15 10.72
C LYS A 809 12.64 15.32 10.13
N PHE A 810 12.62 14.05 10.48
CA PHE A 810 11.42 13.25 10.34
C PHE A 810 10.37 13.87 11.28
N ILE A 811 9.41 14.58 10.72
CA ILE A 811 8.14 14.73 11.41
C ILE A 811 7.49 13.36 11.25
N GLU A 812 7.70 12.50 12.22
CA GLU A 812 6.88 11.30 12.39
C GLU A 812 5.44 11.78 12.44
N SER A 813 4.53 11.06 11.78
CA SER A 813 3.11 11.35 11.91
C SER A 813 2.78 11.40 13.41
N GLU A 814 1.90 12.27 13.85
CA GLU A 814 1.51 12.35 15.28
C GLU A 814 0.97 11.00 15.79
N PHE A 815 0.49 10.16 14.90
CA PHE A 815 0.16 8.76 15.19
C PHE A 815 1.38 7.87 15.49
N GLY A 816 2.61 8.30 15.24
CA GLY A 816 3.84 7.53 15.43
C GLY A 816 4.80 8.04 16.50
N LYS A 817 4.72 9.31 16.91
CA LYS A 817 5.70 9.90 17.84
C LYS A 817 5.48 9.57 19.30
N ARG A 818 4.30 9.13 19.69
CA ARG A 818 3.91 8.95 21.09
C ARG A 818 3.31 7.60 21.42
N GLU A 819 3.42 6.64 20.53
CA GLU A 819 3.00 5.27 20.84
C GLU A 819 4.18 4.44 21.36
N PHE A 820 5.11 5.00 22.08
CA PHE A 820 6.28 4.45 22.78
C PHE A 820 7.54 5.26 22.57
#